data_1a0fee93fdb288459c7aca41cfc915a3
#
_entry.id   1a0fee93fdb288459c7aca41cfc915a3
#
_cell.length_a   1.000
_cell.length_b   1.000
_cell.length_c   1.000
_cell.angle_alpha   90.00
_cell.angle_beta   90.00
_cell.angle_gamma   90.00
#
_symmetry.space_group_name_H-M   'P 1'
#
loop_
_entity.id
_entity.type
_entity.pdbx_description
1 polymer ?
#
loop_
_entity_poly.entity_id
_entity_poly.type
_entity_poly.pdbx_seq_one_letter_code
_entity_poly.pdbx_strand_id
1 'polypeptide(L)'
;MAETRITPSLLLLGLIVSATAANSMIFFAGAETRIMYSELIIIASASIAAFLGILLAYRQILHNRSHSKAYICLAIGLVLWLCADIIWASYELIFHVAAPIPSLSDILWLAGYPFFAYNLIATYRLFHNRFNNNGVLLASIIGNVIFVAYLISLTIGLSDFSSQGSVSMFAVLIAYPIMNALLTIPALSILIGLWKERPWSIPWTFKSLSLFCIVITDSWFAFIIISGLYEQVWLSSMFFGAEYLIMASGLLWFNKFLASYKNQGTASVTNTSQDHLKITDGIRNRNKTPNRTQYLQVLVAAILIGGILSYGFLTSLATESTRYIVPVEGQNPILIGALLPLTGTSSSTGEEAEASLRLAVEDVNNQFAKTGLSTRVGLIIEDTKTDPAVALEKLKDLASKGIRLVIGPSTSAAVAAVKEYADENDILIVSSSSTAPSLAIPNDNVIRFVPDDTHQAEILAKQMWDEGKRVVIPIWRTDVFGNNLQSPLEESFESLGGKMLDGVGYDPPVGNFAASLHRINFIVWEQELRSLTSKVNDAVKQYGADKVGVYIVAYDEIVPILIQANRHQELQSVSWYGSDGSAQLEGLIKNVEAAEFAVKTNFLNPIYGLDATDSFNKLETRIVEEIGRVPTSYAQVTYDEFWVAALTLKDVSALQQDDIGSLREAFINTANSYVGVTGRTELNDAGDRKFGSYDFWAVRPVYEDLKNKASFEWTNVAAYPIGIDNS
;
A
#
# COMPACT_ATOMS: atom_id res chain seq x y z
N MET A 1 33.04 46.08 7.10
CA MET A 1 32.44 44.76 6.78
C MET A 1 30.95 44.94 6.68
N ALA A 2 30.38 44.79 5.49
CA ALA A 2 28.93 44.90 5.28
C ALA A 2 28.26 43.69 5.96
N GLU A 3 27.56 43.94 7.07
CA GLU A 3 26.64 42.94 7.64
C GLU A 3 25.58 42.63 6.58
N THR A 4 25.65 41.45 6.02
CA THR A 4 24.58 40.89 5.16
C THR A 4 23.32 40.77 5.98
N ARG A 5 22.44 41.77 5.89
CA ARG A 5 21.13 41.76 6.56
C ARG A 5 20.28 40.71 5.86
N ILE A 6 20.13 39.52 6.50
CA ILE A 6 19.18 38.51 6.04
C ILE A 6 17.79 39.13 6.13
N THR A 7 17.18 39.34 4.97
CA THR A 7 15.79 39.81 4.86
C THR A 7 14.83 38.62 4.94
N PRO A 8 13.53 38.80 5.32
CA PRO A 8 12.52 37.76 5.25
C PRO A 8 12.41 37.11 3.88
N SER A 9 12.59 37.91 2.82
CA SER A 9 12.57 37.41 1.43
C SER A 9 13.75 36.47 1.14
N LEU A 10 14.94 36.78 1.69
CA LEU A 10 16.12 35.94 1.52
C LEU A 10 15.97 34.62 2.29
N LEU A 11 15.34 34.64 3.48
CA LEU A 11 15.00 33.43 4.23
C LEU A 11 13.98 32.58 3.49
N LEU A 12 12.95 33.18 2.94
CA LEU A 12 11.92 32.50 2.16
C LEU A 12 12.53 31.87 0.90
N LEU A 13 13.41 32.60 0.19
CA LEU A 13 14.12 32.06 -0.96
C LEU A 13 15.01 30.89 -0.57
N GLY A 14 15.78 31.01 0.51
CA GLY A 14 16.63 29.94 1.03
C GLY A 14 15.82 28.72 1.42
N LEU A 15 14.65 28.88 2.06
CA LEU A 15 13.72 27.83 2.39
C LEU A 15 13.20 27.10 1.15
N ILE A 16 12.73 27.87 0.14
CA ILE A 16 12.22 27.29 -1.11
C ILE A 16 13.33 26.49 -1.81
N VAL A 17 14.51 27.05 -1.94
CA VAL A 17 15.65 26.37 -2.59
C VAL A 17 16.03 25.11 -1.83
N SER A 18 16.12 25.15 -0.48
CA SER A 18 16.48 23.98 0.33
C SER A 18 15.41 22.90 0.27
N ALA A 19 14.14 23.26 0.39
CA ALA A 19 13.04 22.31 0.29
C ALA A 19 12.94 21.69 -1.12
N THR A 20 13.10 22.51 -2.17
CA THR A 20 13.10 22.00 -3.55
C THR A 20 14.27 21.05 -3.80
N ALA A 21 15.47 21.37 -3.33
CA ALA A 21 16.64 20.50 -3.49
C ALA A 21 16.46 19.18 -2.74
N ALA A 22 15.99 19.23 -1.49
CA ALA A 22 15.73 18.03 -0.68
C ALA A 22 14.67 17.15 -1.33
N ASN A 23 13.55 17.73 -1.75
CA ASN A 23 12.47 16.99 -2.39
C ASN A 23 12.87 16.44 -3.77
N SER A 24 13.71 17.14 -4.52
CA SER A 24 14.26 16.62 -5.77
C SER A 24 15.13 15.38 -5.53
N MET A 25 15.92 15.36 -4.44
CA MET A 25 16.72 14.17 -4.09
C MET A 25 15.82 12.97 -3.81
N ILE A 26 14.71 13.14 -3.10
CA ILE A 26 13.76 12.06 -2.83
C ILE A 26 13.06 11.63 -4.13
N PHE A 27 12.59 12.59 -4.93
CA PHE A 27 11.80 12.32 -6.14
C PHE A 27 12.59 11.55 -7.21
N PHE A 28 13.85 11.95 -7.45
CA PHE A 28 14.72 11.30 -8.45
C PHE A 28 15.49 10.09 -7.93
N ALA A 29 15.37 9.74 -6.66
CA ALA A 29 15.99 8.56 -6.09
C ALA A 29 15.30 7.28 -6.59
N GLY A 30 16.07 6.22 -6.77
CA GLY A 30 15.52 4.89 -7.03
C GLY A 30 14.71 4.37 -5.84
N ALA A 31 13.80 3.43 -6.08
CA ALA A 31 12.88 2.92 -5.05
C ALA A 31 13.60 2.47 -3.77
N GLU A 32 14.73 1.77 -3.89
CA GLU A 32 15.53 1.27 -2.75
C GLU A 32 16.19 2.38 -1.93
N THR A 33 16.61 3.48 -2.57
CA THR A 33 17.33 4.57 -1.89
C THR A 33 16.41 5.70 -1.45
N ARG A 34 15.18 5.74 -1.92
CA ARG A 34 14.21 6.80 -1.68
C ARG A 34 13.85 6.95 -0.20
N ILE A 35 13.62 5.83 0.48
CA ILE A 35 13.33 5.78 1.92
C ILE A 35 14.53 6.33 2.69
N MET A 36 15.74 5.90 2.36
CA MET A 36 16.97 6.38 3.01
C MET A 36 17.10 7.91 2.88
N TYR A 37 16.91 8.46 1.68
CA TYR A 37 16.99 9.92 1.49
C TYR A 37 15.87 10.66 2.22
N SER A 38 14.65 10.13 2.27
CA SER A 38 13.53 10.75 2.97
C SER A 38 13.81 10.85 4.48
N GLU A 39 14.23 9.76 5.11
CA GLU A 39 14.53 9.71 6.54
C GLU A 39 15.72 10.59 6.91
N LEU A 40 16.80 10.56 6.14
CA LEU A 40 17.96 11.42 6.38
C LEU A 40 17.61 12.92 6.26
N ILE A 41 16.75 13.30 5.32
CA ILE A 41 16.30 14.68 5.15
C ILE A 41 15.42 15.12 6.32
N ILE A 42 14.51 14.28 6.80
CA ILE A 42 13.67 14.54 7.98
C ILE A 42 14.56 14.75 9.20
N ILE A 43 15.45 13.81 9.51
CA ILE A 43 16.37 13.91 10.66
C ILE A 43 17.26 15.16 10.58
N ALA A 44 17.80 15.47 9.41
CA ALA A 44 18.64 16.65 9.21
C ALA A 44 17.86 17.95 9.46
N SER A 45 16.64 18.06 8.92
CA SER A 45 15.79 19.24 9.09
C SER A 45 15.26 19.38 10.53
N ALA A 46 14.88 18.28 11.19
CA ALA A 46 14.49 18.24 12.60
C ALA A 46 15.67 18.62 13.50
N SER A 47 16.88 18.13 13.21
CA SER A 47 18.11 18.50 13.93
C SER A 47 18.39 20.00 13.88
N ILE A 48 18.24 20.63 12.71
CA ILE A 48 18.39 22.07 12.55
C ILE A 48 17.33 22.82 13.38
N ALA A 49 16.09 22.40 13.35
CA ALA A 49 15.01 23.01 14.13
C ALA A 49 15.26 22.88 15.64
N ALA A 50 15.64 21.69 16.12
CA ALA A 50 15.97 21.43 17.52
C ALA A 50 17.16 22.26 18.00
N PHE A 51 18.24 22.32 17.22
CA PHE A 51 19.41 23.16 17.52
C PHE A 51 19.05 24.65 17.66
N LEU A 52 18.28 25.17 16.71
CA LEU A 52 17.83 26.58 16.75
C LEU A 52 16.87 26.83 17.91
N GLY A 53 16.04 25.87 18.28
CA GLY A 53 15.18 25.92 19.46
C GLY A 53 15.97 25.98 20.75
N ILE A 54 16.99 25.14 20.90
CA ILE A 54 17.92 25.13 22.05
C ILE A 54 18.68 26.46 22.14
N LEU A 55 19.20 26.96 21.00
CA LEU A 55 19.90 28.23 20.96
C LEU A 55 19.01 29.39 21.39
N LEU A 56 17.74 29.37 20.96
CA LEU A 56 16.74 30.36 21.34
C LEU A 56 16.43 30.29 22.83
N ALA A 57 16.23 29.10 23.39
CA ALA A 57 16.01 28.88 24.81
C ALA A 57 17.18 29.38 25.65
N TYR A 58 18.41 29.04 25.25
CA TYR A 58 19.62 29.52 25.92
C TYR A 58 19.71 31.06 25.92
N ARG A 59 19.48 31.71 24.81
CA ARG A 59 19.44 33.18 24.71
C ARG A 59 18.36 33.79 25.59
N GLN A 60 17.20 33.18 25.69
CA GLN A 60 16.11 33.66 26.55
C GLN A 60 16.45 33.51 28.05
N ILE A 61 17.13 32.46 28.45
CA ILE A 61 17.61 32.26 29.81
C ILE A 61 18.55 33.41 30.21
N LEU A 62 19.43 33.83 29.31
CA LEU A 62 20.41 34.89 29.57
C LEU A 62 19.78 36.29 29.66
N HIS A 63 18.63 36.53 28.96
CA HIS A 63 18.10 37.88 28.80
C HIS A 63 16.78 38.14 29.51
N ASN A 64 15.92 37.11 29.66
CA ASN A 64 14.60 37.29 30.24
C ASN A 64 14.16 36.05 31.05
N ARG A 65 14.49 36.02 32.32
CA ARG A 65 14.18 34.86 33.21
C ARG A 65 12.68 34.54 33.32
N SER A 66 11.79 35.52 33.18
CA SER A 66 10.35 35.30 33.33
C SER A 66 9.71 34.51 32.18
N HIS A 67 10.31 34.58 30.96
CA HIS A 67 9.80 33.92 29.75
C HIS A 67 10.63 32.74 29.26
N SER A 68 11.79 32.51 29.86
CA SER A 68 12.71 31.42 29.50
C SER A 68 12.03 30.05 29.53
N LYS A 69 11.10 29.82 30.47
CA LYS A 69 10.37 28.53 30.58
C LYS A 69 9.59 28.16 29.30
N ALA A 70 8.98 29.13 28.65
CA ALA A 70 8.24 28.89 27.42
C ALA A 70 9.15 28.41 26.29
N TYR A 71 10.33 28.99 26.15
CA TYR A 71 11.28 28.60 25.11
C TYR A 71 12.07 27.34 25.44
N ILE A 72 12.29 27.06 26.76
CA ILE A 72 12.81 25.76 27.22
C ILE A 72 11.83 24.65 26.82
N CYS A 73 10.54 24.84 27.06
CA CYS A 73 9.52 23.87 26.63
C CYS A 73 9.52 23.68 25.11
N LEU A 74 9.61 24.76 24.32
CA LEU A 74 9.74 24.65 22.87
C LEU A 74 10.94 23.77 22.48
N ALA A 75 12.10 24.01 23.09
CA ALA A 75 13.30 23.22 22.81
C ALA A 75 13.15 21.74 23.20
N ILE A 76 12.53 21.47 24.36
CA ILE A 76 12.25 20.09 24.80
C ILE A 76 11.32 19.39 23.80
N GLY A 77 10.23 20.04 23.35
CA GLY A 77 9.32 19.48 22.37
C GLY A 77 10.02 19.12 21.07
N LEU A 78 10.85 20.02 20.54
CA LEU A 78 11.62 19.79 19.30
C LEU A 78 12.66 18.66 19.47
N VAL A 79 13.28 18.52 20.63
CA VAL A 79 14.21 17.42 20.91
C VAL A 79 13.47 16.09 21.01
N LEU A 80 12.30 16.04 21.65
CA LEU A 80 11.47 14.83 21.71
C LEU A 80 11.05 14.38 20.32
N TRP A 81 10.64 15.30 19.46
CA TRP A 81 10.28 14.98 18.06
C TRP A 81 11.51 14.48 17.28
N LEU A 82 12.67 15.13 17.41
CA LEU A 82 13.90 14.64 16.79
C LEU A 82 14.25 13.22 17.26
N CYS A 83 14.12 12.93 18.57
CA CYS A 83 14.35 11.57 19.08
C CYS A 83 13.36 10.56 18.49
N ALA A 84 12.11 10.97 18.34
CA ALA A 84 11.09 10.13 17.71
C ALA A 84 11.42 9.84 16.25
N ASP A 85 11.82 10.86 15.46
CA ASP A 85 12.23 10.70 14.07
C ASP A 85 13.45 9.78 13.93
N ILE A 86 14.44 9.89 14.82
CA ILE A 86 15.62 8.99 14.84
C ILE A 86 15.20 7.55 15.14
N ILE A 87 14.28 7.33 16.10
CA ILE A 87 13.78 5.99 16.41
C ILE A 87 13.00 5.43 15.24
N TRP A 88 12.13 6.23 14.61
CA TRP A 88 11.38 5.83 13.42
C TRP A 88 12.33 5.42 12.29
N ALA A 89 13.27 6.27 11.94
CA ALA A 89 14.27 5.98 10.91
C ALA A 89 15.15 4.77 11.26
N SER A 90 15.38 4.48 12.57
CA SER A 90 16.12 3.29 12.97
C SER A 90 15.38 2.00 12.63
N TYR A 91 14.04 1.97 12.71
CA TYR A 91 13.27 0.83 12.25
C TYR A 91 13.49 0.60 10.75
N GLU A 92 13.44 1.65 9.93
CA GLU A 92 13.53 1.53 8.47
C GLU A 92 14.95 1.33 7.96
N LEU A 93 15.94 2.07 8.50
CA LEU A 93 17.31 2.10 7.97
C LEU A 93 18.27 1.10 8.62
N ILE A 94 18.06 0.74 9.90
CA ILE A 94 18.97 -0.16 10.64
C ILE A 94 18.35 -1.55 10.74
N PHE A 95 17.08 -1.62 11.14
CA PHE A 95 16.41 -2.90 11.31
C PHE A 95 15.73 -3.39 10.02
N HIS A 96 15.66 -2.55 8.98
CA HIS A 96 15.00 -2.83 7.71
C HIS A 96 13.55 -3.32 7.87
N VAL A 97 12.84 -2.75 8.84
CA VAL A 97 11.44 -3.05 9.15
C VAL A 97 10.64 -1.76 9.18
N ALA A 98 9.38 -1.80 8.76
CA ALA A 98 8.50 -0.66 8.95
C ALA A 98 8.26 -0.41 10.45
N ALA A 99 8.24 0.85 10.85
CA ALA A 99 7.98 1.20 12.23
C ALA A 99 6.54 0.79 12.63
N PRO A 100 6.34 0.03 13.72
CA PRO A 100 5.00 -0.34 14.15
C PRO A 100 4.20 0.89 14.61
N ILE A 101 2.89 0.89 14.41
CA ILE A 101 1.97 1.93 14.90
C ILE A 101 0.95 1.27 15.82
N PRO A 102 0.91 1.59 17.13
CA PRO A 102 1.77 2.51 17.88
C PRO A 102 3.18 1.97 18.19
N SER A 103 4.16 2.86 18.22
CA SER A 103 5.56 2.58 18.52
C SER A 103 6.12 3.48 19.64
N LEU A 104 7.40 3.29 19.98
CA LEU A 104 8.10 4.21 20.90
C LEU A 104 8.21 5.62 20.30
N SER A 105 8.30 5.76 18.99
CA SER A 105 8.30 7.05 18.29
C SER A 105 7.01 7.82 18.55
N ASP A 106 5.86 7.14 18.49
CA ASP A 106 4.54 7.74 18.75
C ASP A 106 4.44 8.31 20.17
N ILE A 107 4.98 7.59 21.16
CA ILE A 107 5.02 8.06 22.55
C ILE A 107 5.81 9.36 22.65
N LEU A 108 6.95 9.46 21.97
CA LEU A 108 7.81 10.66 22.02
C LEU A 108 7.19 11.83 21.24
N TRP A 109 6.60 11.59 20.07
CA TRP A 109 5.88 12.62 19.32
C TRP A 109 4.72 13.16 20.16
N LEU A 110 3.88 12.27 20.72
CA LEU A 110 2.76 12.66 21.59
C LEU A 110 3.22 13.40 22.85
N ALA A 111 4.33 12.98 23.47
CA ALA A 111 4.93 13.67 24.61
C ALA A 111 5.43 15.08 24.28
N GLY A 112 5.72 15.40 23.03
CA GLY A 112 6.12 16.74 22.58
C GLY A 112 5.00 17.77 22.65
N TYR A 113 3.74 17.38 22.42
CA TYR A 113 2.59 18.29 22.34
C TYR A 113 2.36 19.15 23.59
N PRO A 114 2.39 18.63 24.83
CA PRO A 114 2.26 19.45 26.03
C PRO A 114 3.30 20.57 26.13
N PHE A 115 4.51 20.33 25.68
CA PHE A 115 5.59 21.33 25.69
C PHE A 115 5.36 22.43 24.64
N PHE A 116 4.91 22.07 23.44
CA PHE A 116 4.51 23.04 22.44
C PHE A 116 3.29 23.85 22.88
N ALA A 117 2.27 23.19 23.44
CA ALA A 117 1.10 23.86 23.98
C ALA A 117 1.47 24.86 25.07
N TYR A 118 2.34 24.49 26.03
CA TYR A 118 2.82 25.42 27.05
C TYR A 118 3.52 26.63 26.44
N ASN A 119 4.41 26.44 25.46
CA ASN A 119 5.07 27.55 24.77
C ASN A 119 4.08 28.50 24.12
N LEU A 120 3.08 27.98 23.44
CA LEU A 120 2.06 28.77 22.75
C LEU A 120 1.16 29.52 23.75
N ILE A 121 0.65 28.82 24.76
CA ILE A 121 -0.24 29.39 25.79
C ILE A 121 0.50 30.47 26.61
N ALA A 122 1.73 30.20 27.03
CA ALA A 122 2.53 31.16 27.78
C ALA A 122 2.81 32.43 26.95
N THR A 123 3.07 32.26 25.66
CA THR A 123 3.26 33.40 24.75
C THR A 123 1.95 34.13 24.47
N TYR A 124 0.84 33.41 24.26
CA TYR A 124 -0.48 34.02 24.07
C TYR A 124 -0.86 34.89 25.27
N ARG A 125 -0.67 34.40 26.50
CA ARG A 125 -0.95 35.13 27.74
C ARG A 125 -0.17 36.44 27.86
N LEU A 126 1.06 36.52 27.33
CA LEU A 126 1.87 37.74 27.30
C LEU A 126 1.23 38.85 26.48
N PHE A 127 0.64 38.47 25.36
CA PHE A 127 0.06 39.41 24.42
C PHE A 127 -1.46 39.58 24.57
N HIS A 128 -2.12 38.80 25.47
CA HIS A 128 -3.57 38.76 25.64
C HIS A 128 -4.19 40.13 25.85
N ASN A 129 -3.60 41.01 26.67
CA ASN A 129 -4.11 42.34 26.93
C ASN A 129 -4.06 43.29 25.70
N ARG A 130 -3.39 42.88 24.63
CA ARG A 130 -3.31 43.58 23.33
C ARG A 130 -4.31 43.01 22.31
N PHE A 131 -4.84 41.83 22.56
CA PHE A 131 -5.80 41.13 21.68
C PHE A 131 -7.24 41.40 22.11
N ASN A 132 -7.71 42.61 21.93
CA ASN A 132 -9.10 42.99 22.29
C ASN A 132 -10.11 42.44 21.24
N ASN A 133 -9.91 41.23 20.72
CA ASN A 133 -10.74 40.70 19.65
C ASN A 133 -11.09 39.22 19.87
N ASN A 134 -12.01 38.97 20.84
CA ASN A 134 -12.54 37.61 21.09
C ASN A 134 -13.17 36.99 19.82
N GLY A 135 -13.63 37.82 18.88
CA GLY A 135 -14.19 37.37 17.62
C GLY A 135 -13.18 36.64 16.71
N VAL A 136 -11.90 37.13 16.69
CA VAL A 136 -10.84 36.48 15.89
C VAL A 136 -10.45 35.11 16.50
N LEU A 137 -10.36 35.05 17.84
CA LEU A 137 -10.09 33.78 18.52
C LEU A 137 -11.24 32.78 18.24
N LEU A 138 -12.49 33.22 18.36
CA LEU A 138 -13.65 32.37 18.10
C LEU A 138 -13.70 31.92 16.63
N ALA A 139 -13.43 32.81 15.68
CA ALA A 139 -13.37 32.46 14.26
C ALA A 139 -12.26 31.45 13.95
N SER A 140 -11.07 31.61 14.58
CA SER A 140 -9.97 30.66 14.43
C SER A 140 -10.32 29.28 15.02
N ILE A 141 -11.00 29.22 16.16
CA ILE A 141 -11.47 27.99 16.77
C ILE A 141 -12.49 27.30 15.86
N ILE A 142 -13.52 28.02 15.42
CA ILE A 142 -14.56 27.49 14.53
C ILE A 142 -13.96 26.99 13.22
N GLY A 143 -13.08 27.77 12.58
CA GLY A 143 -12.41 27.40 11.34
C GLY A 143 -11.57 26.12 11.48
N ASN A 144 -10.80 25.99 12.56
CA ASN A 144 -10.03 24.78 12.84
C ASN A 144 -10.93 23.57 13.13
N VAL A 145 -11.99 23.72 13.91
CA VAL A 145 -12.92 22.62 14.19
C VAL A 145 -13.57 22.12 12.90
N ILE A 146 -14.03 23.03 12.05
CA ILE A 146 -14.61 22.67 10.74
C ILE A 146 -13.57 21.97 9.87
N PHE A 147 -12.34 22.49 9.82
CA PHE A 147 -11.26 21.93 9.00
C PHE A 147 -10.84 20.54 9.49
N VAL A 148 -10.67 20.34 10.80
CA VAL A 148 -10.36 19.03 11.40
C VAL A 148 -11.51 18.04 11.20
N ALA A 149 -12.76 18.48 11.40
CA ALA A 149 -13.94 17.62 11.16
C ALA A 149 -14.01 17.21 9.68
N TYR A 150 -13.70 18.11 8.75
CA TYR A 150 -13.63 17.80 7.33
C TYR A 150 -12.50 16.79 7.03
N LEU A 151 -11.29 16.98 7.56
CA LEU A 151 -10.17 16.05 7.35
C LEU A 151 -10.46 14.67 7.93
N ILE A 152 -11.04 14.61 9.14
CA ILE A 152 -11.45 13.35 9.76
C ILE A 152 -12.55 12.68 8.93
N SER A 153 -13.54 13.43 8.49
CA SER A 153 -14.63 12.92 7.64
C SER A 153 -14.09 12.40 6.30
N LEU A 154 -13.11 13.09 5.70
CA LEU A 154 -12.43 12.66 4.49
C LEU A 154 -11.65 11.36 4.72
N THR A 155 -10.88 11.30 5.82
CA THR A 155 -10.08 10.11 6.18
C THR A 155 -10.98 8.91 6.46
N ILE A 156 -12.09 9.10 7.18
CA ILE A 156 -13.06 8.04 7.50
C ILE A 156 -13.89 7.66 6.26
N GLY A 157 -14.34 8.63 5.48
CA GLY A 157 -15.22 8.41 4.33
C GLY A 157 -14.51 7.76 3.13
N LEU A 158 -13.17 7.86 3.05
CA LEU A 158 -12.35 7.24 2.02
C LEU A 158 -11.68 5.94 2.50
N SER A 159 -11.78 5.62 3.80
CA SER A 159 -11.26 4.38 4.37
C SER A 159 -12.41 3.38 4.55
N ASP A 160 -12.23 2.18 3.98
CA ASP A 160 -13.10 1.05 4.30
C ASP A 160 -12.84 0.61 5.76
N PHE A 161 -13.69 1.08 6.67
CA PHE A 161 -13.55 0.90 8.12
C PHE A 161 -13.66 -0.57 8.58
N SER A 162 -14.02 -1.47 7.67
CA SER A 162 -14.40 -2.83 8.02
C SER A 162 -13.27 -3.84 8.13
N SER A 163 -12.05 -3.51 7.71
CA SER A 163 -11.05 -4.58 7.51
C SER A 163 -9.64 -4.40 8.06
N GLN A 164 -9.15 -3.21 8.51
CA GLN A 164 -7.69 -3.13 8.57
C GLN A 164 -7.09 -2.19 9.62
N GLY A 165 -7.13 -2.52 10.87
CA GLY A 165 -6.27 -1.86 11.85
C GLY A 165 -6.73 -2.07 13.29
N SER A 166 -5.77 -2.24 14.19
CA SER A 166 -6.09 -2.22 15.61
C SER A 166 -6.69 -0.87 15.98
N VAL A 167 -7.69 -0.85 16.86
CA VAL A 167 -8.29 0.39 17.39
C VAL A 167 -7.21 1.36 17.89
N SER A 168 -6.09 0.85 18.40
CA SER A 168 -4.95 1.63 18.86
C SER A 168 -4.23 2.36 17.72
N MET A 169 -4.07 1.73 16.56
CA MET A 169 -3.47 2.35 15.37
C MET A 169 -4.32 3.52 14.88
N PHE A 170 -5.63 3.31 14.72
CA PHE A 170 -6.57 4.38 14.34
C PHE A 170 -6.57 5.53 15.32
N ALA A 171 -6.58 5.22 16.63
CA ALA A 171 -6.57 6.24 17.67
C ALA A 171 -5.30 7.12 17.57
N VAL A 172 -4.14 6.53 17.32
CA VAL A 172 -2.86 7.27 17.17
C VAL A 172 -2.86 8.10 15.89
N LEU A 173 -3.23 7.53 14.74
CA LEU A 173 -3.23 8.23 13.45
C LEU A 173 -4.18 9.42 13.41
N ILE A 174 -5.36 9.32 14.08
CA ILE A 174 -6.32 10.42 14.18
C ILE A 174 -5.90 11.44 15.25
N ALA A 175 -5.18 11.02 16.30
CA ALA A 175 -4.73 11.92 17.35
C ALA A 175 -3.78 13.01 16.82
N TYR A 176 -2.87 12.68 15.88
CA TYR A 176 -1.91 13.65 15.34
C TYR A 176 -2.55 14.85 14.66
N PRO A 177 -3.42 14.72 13.65
CA PRO A 177 -4.08 15.87 13.03
C PRO A 177 -4.87 16.71 14.04
N ILE A 178 -5.54 16.07 15.02
CA ILE A 178 -6.30 16.77 16.07
C ILE A 178 -5.38 17.58 16.96
N MET A 179 -4.29 16.97 17.46
CA MET A 179 -3.35 17.65 18.36
C MET A 179 -2.65 18.81 17.66
N ASN A 180 -2.25 18.65 16.41
CA ASN A 180 -1.64 19.70 15.61
C ASN A 180 -2.64 20.84 15.32
N ALA A 181 -3.87 20.53 14.97
CA ALA A 181 -4.92 21.54 14.78
C ALA A 181 -5.17 22.34 16.07
N LEU A 182 -5.19 21.70 17.24
CA LEU A 182 -5.30 22.39 18.52
C LEU A 182 -4.15 23.37 18.77
N LEU A 183 -2.93 23.04 18.33
CA LEU A 183 -1.77 23.95 18.43
C LEU A 183 -1.84 25.12 17.44
N THR A 184 -2.50 24.98 16.28
CA THR A 184 -2.62 26.07 15.30
C THR A 184 -3.50 27.20 15.84
N ILE A 185 -4.48 26.94 16.72
CA ILE A 185 -5.37 27.96 17.29
C ILE A 185 -4.61 29.08 18.01
N PRO A 186 -3.82 28.80 19.06
CA PRO A 186 -3.05 29.83 19.73
C PRO A 186 -1.96 30.45 18.83
N ALA A 187 -1.37 29.67 17.92
CA ALA A 187 -0.35 30.17 17.00
C ALA A 187 -0.91 31.22 16.03
N LEU A 188 -2.05 30.93 15.40
CA LEU A 188 -2.76 31.89 14.54
C LEU A 188 -3.26 33.11 15.31
N SER A 189 -3.77 32.90 16.54
CA SER A 189 -4.21 34.01 17.38
C SER A 189 -3.06 34.98 17.71
N ILE A 190 -1.87 34.47 18.02
CA ILE A 190 -0.66 35.27 18.23
C ILE A 190 -0.24 35.97 16.93
N LEU A 191 -0.24 35.26 15.81
CA LEU A 191 0.10 35.82 14.52
C LEU A 191 -0.81 37.00 14.15
N ILE A 192 -2.12 36.83 14.26
CA ILE A 192 -3.12 37.87 13.93
C ILE A 192 -2.95 39.05 14.88
N GLY A 193 -2.73 38.80 16.17
CA GLY A 193 -2.53 39.87 17.14
C GLY A 193 -1.25 40.67 16.90
N LEU A 194 -0.19 40.03 16.42
CA LEU A 194 1.08 40.68 16.10
C LEU A 194 1.19 41.13 14.65
N TRP A 195 0.17 40.96 13.83
CA TRP A 195 0.22 41.21 12.39
C TRP A 195 0.74 42.59 12.00
N LYS A 196 0.39 43.61 12.78
CA LYS A 196 0.81 45.00 12.57
C LYS A 196 2.19 45.30 13.18
N GLU A 197 2.72 44.44 14.02
CA GLU A 197 3.97 44.62 14.77
C GLU A 197 5.12 43.86 14.14
N ARG A 198 5.65 44.38 13.02
CA ARG A 198 6.93 43.90 12.47
C ARG A 198 8.09 44.36 13.37
N PRO A 199 9.09 43.57 13.64
CA PRO A 199 9.50 42.25 13.12
C PRO A 199 9.00 41.06 13.95
N TRP A 200 8.15 41.28 14.96
CA TRP A 200 7.65 40.26 15.87
C TRP A 200 6.70 39.26 15.19
N SER A 201 5.96 39.68 14.17
CA SER A 201 5.02 38.80 13.45
C SER A 201 5.72 37.75 12.57
N ILE A 202 6.94 38.00 12.09
CA ILE A 202 7.66 37.13 11.15
C ILE A 202 7.90 35.73 11.69
N PRO A 203 8.50 35.51 12.90
CA PRO A 203 8.69 34.17 13.44
C PRO A 203 7.37 33.43 13.66
N TRP A 204 6.29 34.17 13.97
CA TRP A 204 4.96 33.58 14.15
C TRP A 204 4.30 33.21 12.84
N THR A 205 4.60 33.91 11.75
CA THR A 205 4.16 33.53 10.40
C THR A 205 4.75 32.16 10.02
N PHE A 206 6.06 31.98 10.19
CA PHE A 206 6.72 30.70 9.92
C PHE A 206 6.22 29.59 10.83
N LYS A 207 6.09 29.86 12.14
CA LYS A 207 5.61 28.86 13.08
C LYS A 207 4.16 28.44 12.82
N SER A 208 3.28 29.38 12.51
CA SER A 208 1.89 29.06 12.16
C SER A 208 1.79 28.30 10.84
N LEU A 209 2.64 28.66 9.86
CA LEU A 209 2.70 27.94 8.58
C LEU A 209 3.21 26.51 8.77
N SER A 210 4.26 26.30 9.59
CA SER A 210 4.77 24.97 9.92
C SER A 210 3.68 24.11 10.57
N LEU A 211 3.00 24.64 11.61
CA LEU A 211 1.90 23.93 12.28
C LEU A 211 0.69 23.65 11.36
N PHE A 212 0.45 24.49 10.37
CA PHE A 212 -0.59 24.23 9.38
C PHE A 212 -0.17 23.14 8.38
N CYS A 213 1.08 23.18 7.94
CA CYS A 213 1.62 22.13 7.06
C CYS A 213 1.56 20.76 7.71
N ILE A 214 1.96 20.63 8.98
CA ILE A 214 1.95 19.33 9.66
C ILE A 214 0.54 18.77 9.83
N VAL A 215 -0.50 19.61 10.06
CA VAL A 215 -1.89 19.13 10.11
C VAL A 215 -2.29 18.45 8.81
N ILE A 216 -1.92 19.05 7.67
CA ILE A 216 -2.20 18.49 6.34
C ILE A 216 -1.37 17.21 6.14
N THR A 217 -0.08 17.25 6.48
CA THR A 217 0.83 16.13 6.28
C THR A 217 0.43 14.92 7.11
N ASP A 218 0.09 15.11 8.40
CA ASP A 218 -0.38 14.03 9.26
C ASP A 218 -1.71 13.46 8.80
N SER A 219 -2.62 14.31 8.33
CA SER A 219 -3.90 13.84 7.79
C SER A 219 -3.69 13.02 6.52
N TRP A 220 -2.76 13.44 5.68
CA TRP A 220 -2.41 12.69 4.48
C TRP A 220 -1.66 11.40 4.82
N PHE A 221 -0.72 11.43 5.75
CA PHE A 221 -0.04 10.24 6.25
C PHE A 221 -1.05 9.24 6.83
N ALA A 222 -1.97 9.70 7.69
CA ALA A 222 -3.03 8.87 8.24
C ALA A 222 -3.91 8.25 7.14
N PHE A 223 -4.29 9.06 6.13
CA PHE A 223 -5.04 8.57 4.97
C PHE A 223 -4.26 7.51 4.19
N ILE A 224 -2.97 7.74 3.87
CA ILE A 224 -2.11 6.77 3.17
C ILE A 224 -2.04 5.46 3.95
N ILE A 225 -1.83 5.52 5.27
CA ILE A 225 -1.72 4.33 6.13
C ILE A 225 -3.06 3.59 6.19
N ILE A 226 -4.17 4.30 6.44
CA ILE A 226 -5.50 3.70 6.57
C ILE A 226 -5.98 3.12 5.23
N SER A 227 -5.65 3.76 4.12
CA SER A 227 -5.99 3.28 2.76
C SER A 227 -5.00 2.26 2.19
N GLY A 228 -3.96 1.87 2.93
CA GLY A 228 -2.97 0.89 2.48
C GLY A 228 -2.06 1.38 1.33
N LEU A 229 -2.02 2.69 1.04
CA LEU A 229 -1.22 3.28 -0.03
C LEU A 229 0.25 3.48 0.39
N TYR A 230 0.85 2.51 1.05
CA TYR A 230 2.19 2.61 1.67
C TYR A 230 3.31 2.97 0.69
N GLU A 231 3.20 2.61 -0.58
CA GLU A 231 4.18 3.01 -1.60
C GLU A 231 4.27 4.54 -1.78
N GLN A 232 3.24 5.27 -1.37
CA GLN A 232 3.16 6.72 -1.44
C GLN A 232 3.59 7.43 -0.15
N VAL A 233 3.99 6.71 0.90
CA VAL A 233 4.46 7.29 2.18
C VAL A 233 5.62 8.27 1.97
N TRP A 234 6.52 7.98 1.02
CA TRP A 234 7.62 8.89 0.67
C TRP A 234 7.14 10.29 0.23
N LEU A 235 5.91 10.41 -0.29
CA LEU A 235 5.32 11.72 -0.60
C LEU A 235 5.05 12.52 0.67
N SER A 236 4.54 11.89 1.74
CA SER A 236 4.34 12.57 3.03
C SER A 236 5.68 12.97 3.65
N SER A 237 6.72 12.16 3.50
CA SER A 237 8.07 12.44 4.00
C SER A 237 8.67 13.72 3.41
N MET A 238 8.36 14.05 2.14
CA MET A 238 8.75 15.31 1.51
C MET A 238 8.19 16.54 2.26
N PHE A 239 7.00 16.41 2.82
CA PHE A 239 6.33 17.51 3.54
C PHE A 239 6.76 17.57 5.00
N PHE A 240 7.04 16.44 5.66
CA PHE A 240 7.61 16.42 7.00
C PHE A 240 8.97 17.14 7.05
N GLY A 241 9.85 16.87 6.10
CA GLY A 241 11.12 17.60 5.98
C GLY A 241 10.94 19.11 5.74
N ALA A 242 9.99 19.48 4.88
CA ALA A 242 9.69 20.88 4.59
C ALA A 242 9.12 21.63 5.80
N GLU A 243 8.26 21.00 6.58
CA GLU A 243 7.69 21.57 7.81
C GLU A 243 8.78 21.95 8.83
N TYR A 244 9.72 21.05 9.11
CA TYR A 244 10.87 21.36 9.99
C TYR A 244 11.73 22.50 9.45
N LEU A 245 11.95 22.60 8.14
CA LEU A 245 12.67 23.71 7.51
C LEU A 245 11.93 25.04 7.67
N ILE A 246 10.59 25.03 7.56
CA ILE A 246 9.75 26.21 7.81
C ILE A 246 9.89 26.65 9.27
N MET A 247 9.78 25.73 10.23
CA MET A 247 9.97 25.98 11.66
C MET A 247 11.36 26.56 11.93
N ALA A 248 12.40 25.92 11.41
CA ALA A 248 13.78 26.34 11.55
C ALA A 248 14.02 27.77 11.02
N SER A 249 13.39 28.14 9.90
CA SER A 249 13.48 29.48 9.31
C SER A 249 12.91 30.54 10.25
N GLY A 250 11.78 30.27 10.89
CA GLY A 250 11.20 31.14 11.91
C GLY A 250 12.09 31.30 13.15
N LEU A 251 12.66 30.18 13.62
CA LEU A 251 13.59 30.16 14.77
C LEU A 251 14.90 30.89 14.44
N LEU A 252 15.44 30.73 13.26
CA LEU A 252 16.65 31.42 12.79
C LEU A 252 16.43 32.93 12.75
N TRP A 253 15.30 33.37 12.18
CA TRP A 253 14.94 34.77 12.17
C TRP A 253 14.86 35.33 13.58
N PHE A 254 14.18 34.65 14.49
CA PHE A 254 14.01 35.11 15.87
C PHE A 254 15.33 35.18 16.62
N ASN A 255 16.21 34.19 16.44
CA ASN A 255 17.56 34.20 17.00
C ASN A 255 18.40 35.40 16.53
N LYS A 256 18.33 35.72 15.22
CA LYS A 256 19.05 36.89 14.67
C LYS A 256 18.46 38.22 15.12
N PHE A 257 17.12 38.29 15.18
CA PHE A 257 16.43 39.47 15.67
C PHE A 257 16.84 39.81 17.10
N LEU A 258 16.86 38.82 18.01
CA LEU A 258 17.30 39.02 19.39
C LEU A 258 18.78 39.42 19.49
N ALA A 259 19.64 38.87 18.65
CA ALA A 259 21.07 39.25 18.64
C ALA A 259 21.29 40.69 18.16
N SER A 260 20.56 41.16 17.16
CA SER A 260 20.65 42.53 16.64
C SER A 260 20.11 43.58 17.65
N TYR A 261 19.09 43.18 18.40
CA TYR A 261 18.49 44.04 19.45
C TYR A 261 19.46 44.30 20.60
N LYS A 262 20.27 43.32 20.98
CA LYS A 262 21.32 43.46 22.01
C LYS A 262 22.39 44.50 21.64
N ASN A 263 22.82 44.51 20.37
CA ASN A 263 23.88 45.41 19.89
C ASN A 263 23.46 46.89 19.84
N GLN A 264 22.15 47.17 19.86
CA GLN A 264 21.62 48.54 19.90
C GLN A 264 21.39 49.06 21.33
N GLY A 265 21.21 48.15 22.30
CA GLY A 265 20.96 48.49 23.71
C GLY A 265 22.21 48.84 24.52
N THR A 266 23.43 48.51 24.04
CA THR A 266 24.70 48.81 24.74
C THR A 266 25.22 50.22 24.52
N ALA A 267 24.55 51.04 23.69
CA ALA A 267 24.99 52.42 23.41
C ALA A 267 24.36 53.49 24.32
N SER A 268 23.40 53.17 25.20
CA SER A 268 22.85 54.12 26.18
C SER A 268 22.17 53.40 27.35
N VAL A 269 22.93 53.19 28.42
CA VAL A 269 22.34 52.80 29.71
C VAL A 269 22.76 53.80 30.76
N THR A 270 21.84 54.67 31.13
CA THR A 270 21.73 55.20 32.48
C THR A 270 20.29 55.03 32.96
N ASN A 271 20.16 54.21 33.99
CA ASN A 271 19.11 54.12 35.02
C ASN A 271 17.66 54.48 34.67
N THR A 272 16.77 53.48 34.72
CA THR A 272 15.62 53.46 35.66
C THR A 272 14.71 52.26 35.39
N SER A 273 14.15 51.68 36.42
CA SER A 273 13.31 50.47 36.52
C SER A 273 11.85 50.63 35.99
N GLN A 274 11.63 51.48 35.01
CA GLN A 274 10.35 51.71 34.37
C GLN A 274 10.36 51.44 32.85
N ASP A 275 11.44 50.95 32.25
CA ASP A 275 11.63 50.90 30.80
C ASP A 275 11.02 49.68 30.09
N HIS A 276 10.31 48.79 30.78
CA HIS A 276 9.56 47.72 30.10
C HIS A 276 8.38 48.22 29.25
N LEU A 277 7.94 49.48 29.45
CA LEU A 277 6.87 50.14 28.67
C LEU A 277 7.36 51.00 27.51
N LYS A 278 8.64 51.41 27.49
CA LYS A 278 9.22 52.31 26.47
C LYS A 278 9.77 51.61 25.22
N ILE A 279 9.88 50.28 25.20
CA ILE A 279 10.24 49.49 24.00
C ILE A 279 9.24 49.70 22.86
N THR A 280 8.03 50.13 23.19
CA THR A 280 6.95 50.33 22.21
C THR A 280 6.97 51.72 21.54
N ASP A 281 7.55 52.74 22.14
CA ASP A 281 7.53 54.11 21.61
C ASP A 281 8.69 54.38 20.63
N GLY A 282 9.82 53.71 20.74
CA GLY A 282 10.94 53.82 19.77
C GLY A 282 10.65 53.23 18.39
N ILE A 283 9.60 52.42 18.22
CA ILE A 283 9.21 51.79 16.98
C ILE A 283 8.27 52.69 16.15
N ARG A 284 7.69 53.71 16.79
CA ARG A 284 6.64 54.55 16.13
C ARG A 284 7.18 55.54 15.08
N ASN A 285 8.47 55.74 14.94
CA ASN A 285 9.04 56.81 14.12
C ASN A 285 9.85 56.36 12.87
N ARG A 286 9.71 55.11 12.39
CA ARG A 286 10.19 54.71 11.07
C ARG A 286 9.06 54.16 10.20
N ASN A 287 8.18 55.05 9.76
CA ASN A 287 7.19 54.74 8.75
C ASN A 287 7.87 54.57 7.38
N LYS A 288 8.18 53.31 7.02
CA LYS A 288 8.09 52.86 5.62
C LYS A 288 7.08 51.72 5.64
N THR A 289 5.86 52.01 5.25
CA THR A 289 4.82 51.04 4.96
C THR A 289 5.32 50.07 3.93
N PRO A 290 5.45 48.80 4.21
CA PRO A 290 5.81 47.82 3.18
C PRO A 290 4.59 47.56 2.30
N ASN A 291 4.87 47.43 1.02
CA ASN A 291 3.94 47.26 -0.08
C ASN A 291 2.96 46.07 0.21
N ARG A 292 1.66 46.31 -0.05
CA ARG A 292 0.60 45.28 -0.10
C ARG A 292 1.00 44.02 -0.89
N THR A 293 1.90 44.23 -1.88
CA THR A 293 2.44 43.22 -2.78
C THR A 293 3.21 42.08 -2.05
N GLN A 294 3.91 42.37 -0.94
CA GLN A 294 4.69 41.34 -0.21
C GLN A 294 3.81 40.39 0.63
N TYR A 295 2.65 40.89 1.11
CA TYR A 295 1.68 40.04 1.78
C TYR A 295 0.91 39.16 0.79
N LEU A 296 0.60 39.74 -0.37
CA LEU A 296 0.02 39.00 -1.47
C LEU A 296 0.96 37.84 -1.90
N GLN A 297 2.27 38.10 -1.93
CA GLN A 297 3.27 37.06 -2.27
C GLN A 297 3.35 35.94 -1.26
N VAL A 298 3.26 36.23 0.04
CA VAL A 298 3.24 35.16 1.09
C VAL A 298 1.90 34.41 1.06
N LEU A 299 0.80 35.12 0.84
CA LEU A 299 -0.52 34.51 0.71
C LEU A 299 -0.61 33.66 -0.57
N VAL A 300 -0.09 34.18 -1.68
CA VAL A 300 -0.03 33.46 -2.97
C VAL A 300 0.91 32.25 -2.87
N ALA A 301 2.05 32.35 -2.17
CA ALA A 301 2.91 31.22 -1.93
C ALA A 301 2.23 30.15 -1.05
N ALA A 302 1.49 30.54 -0.01
CA ALA A 302 0.71 29.62 0.80
C ALA A 302 -0.44 28.96 0.02
N ILE A 303 -1.12 29.73 -0.84
CA ILE A 303 -2.18 29.22 -1.73
C ILE A 303 -1.58 28.32 -2.82
N LEU A 304 -0.42 28.64 -3.37
CA LEU A 304 0.26 27.79 -4.36
C LEU A 304 0.76 26.49 -3.74
N ILE A 305 1.33 26.54 -2.52
CA ILE A 305 1.72 25.34 -1.78
C ILE A 305 0.47 24.50 -1.44
N GLY A 306 -0.59 25.13 -0.95
CA GLY A 306 -1.87 24.45 -0.70
C GLY A 306 -2.50 23.91 -2.00
N GLY A 307 -2.39 24.64 -3.11
CA GLY A 307 -2.86 24.21 -4.43
C GLY A 307 -2.07 23.05 -5.02
N ILE A 308 -0.73 23.05 -4.86
CA ILE A 308 0.13 21.93 -5.26
C ILE A 308 -0.16 20.68 -4.40
N LEU A 309 -0.38 20.87 -3.10
CA LEU A 309 -0.78 19.80 -2.18
C LEU A 309 -2.15 19.22 -2.55
N SER A 310 -3.12 20.11 -2.86
CA SER A 310 -4.46 19.67 -3.29
C SER A 310 -4.45 19.05 -4.69
N TYR A 311 -3.59 19.52 -5.60
CA TYR A 311 -3.44 18.94 -6.93
C TYR A 311 -2.74 17.57 -6.86
N GLY A 312 -1.69 17.43 -6.05
CA GLY A 312 -1.07 16.11 -5.78
C GLY A 312 -2.05 15.13 -5.13
N PHE A 313 -2.92 15.62 -4.23
CA PHE A 313 -4.00 14.83 -3.63
C PHE A 313 -5.07 14.44 -4.68
N LEU A 314 -5.54 15.40 -5.49
CA LEU A 314 -6.50 15.12 -6.58
C LEU A 314 -5.93 14.21 -7.67
N THR A 315 -4.64 14.32 -7.99
CA THR A 315 -4.00 13.40 -8.95
C THR A 315 -3.76 12.01 -8.35
N SER A 316 -3.52 11.89 -7.04
CA SER A 316 -3.45 10.58 -6.37
C SER A 316 -4.82 9.90 -6.27
N LEU A 317 -5.89 10.67 -6.15
CA LEU A 317 -7.28 10.16 -6.26
C LEU A 317 -7.67 9.83 -7.72
N ALA A 318 -7.07 10.51 -8.70
CA ALA A 318 -7.37 10.32 -10.12
C ALA A 318 -6.56 9.20 -10.79
N THR A 319 -5.61 8.58 -10.12
CA THR A 319 -4.99 7.33 -10.58
C THR A 319 -5.86 6.13 -10.20
N GLU A 320 -7.14 6.15 -10.57
CA GLU A 320 -7.86 4.92 -10.84
C GLU A 320 -7.19 4.25 -12.04
N SER A 321 -6.66 3.07 -11.82
CA SER A 321 -5.84 2.35 -12.79
C SER A 321 -6.67 1.62 -13.86
N THR A 322 -7.56 2.36 -14.52
CA THR A 322 -8.17 1.83 -15.76
C THR A 322 -7.11 1.88 -16.85
N ARG A 323 -6.66 0.73 -17.33
CA ARG A 323 -5.69 0.63 -18.41
C ARG A 323 -6.41 0.28 -19.71
N TYR A 324 -6.22 1.11 -20.72
CA TYR A 324 -6.78 0.88 -22.04
C TYR A 324 -5.69 0.36 -22.98
N ILE A 325 -5.92 -0.81 -23.57
CA ILE A 325 -5.12 -1.34 -24.67
C ILE A 325 -6.04 -1.37 -25.89
N VAL A 326 -6.05 -0.26 -26.64
CA VAL A 326 -6.90 -0.11 -27.83
C VAL A 326 -6.00 -0.01 -29.06
N PRO A 327 -6.29 -0.78 -30.13
CA PRO A 327 -5.55 -0.64 -31.37
C PRO A 327 -5.85 0.71 -32.05
N VAL A 328 -4.87 1.16 -32.85
CA VAL A 328 -4.74 2.42 -33.60
C VAL A 328 -6.03 3.10 -34.05
N GLU A 329 -6.04 4.44 -34.01
CA GLU A 329 -7.11 5.37 -34.41
C GLU A 329 -7.85 4.99 -35.70
N GLY A 330 -9.18 5.05 -35.65
CA GLY A 330 -10.07 5.03 -36.82
C GLY A 330 -10.96 3.80 -36.98
N GLN A 331 -10.93 2.82 -36.07
CA GLN A 331 -11.80 1.64 -36.11
C GLN A 331 -12.52 1.48 -34.75
N ASN A 332 -13.82 1.11 -34.77
CA ASN A 332 -14.52 0.71 -33.55
C ASN A 332 -14.10 -0.73 -33.22
N PRO A 333 -13.21 -0.96 -32.24
CA PRO A 333 -12.79 -2.30 -31.85
C PRO A 333 -13.91 -3.03 -31.10
N ILE A 334 -13.92 -4.35 -31.16
CA ILE A 334 -14.65 -5.19 -30.22
C ILE A 334 -13.91 -5.09 -28.88
N LEU A 335 -14.60 -4.64 -27.84
CA LEU A 335 -13.97 -4.45 -26.51
C LEU A 335 -14.23 -5.67 -25.62
N ILE A 336 -13.17 -6.15 -24.98
CA ILE A 336 -13.18 -7.17 -23.93
C ILE A 336 -12.79 -6.48 -22.62
N GLY A 337 -13.49 -6.77 -21.53
CA GLY A 337 -13.11 -6.31 -20.20
C GLY A 337 -12.14 -7.28 -19.54
N ALA A 338 -11.35 -6.78 -18.57
CA ALA A 338 -10.60 -7.63 -17.68
C ALA A 338 -10.63 -7.08 -16.24
N LEU A 339 -10.84 -7.97 -15.28
CA LEU A 339 -10.81 -7.72 -13.85
C LEU A 339 -9.60 -8.44 -13.25
N LEU A 340 -8.52 -7.72 -13.01
CA LEU A 340 -7.26 -8.30 -12.57
C LEU A 340 -6.87 -7.79 -11.18
N PRO A 341 -6.29 -8.63 -10.32
CA PRO A 341 -5.76 -8.20 -9.02
C PRO A 341 -4.37 -7.55 -9.21
N LEU A 342 -4.28 -6.39 -9.87
CA LEU A 342 -2.99 -5.73 -10.14
C LEU A 342 -2.32 -5.24 -8.86
N THR A 343 -3.09 -5.09 -7.79
CA THR A 343 -2.63 -4.81 -6.43
C THR A 343 -3.29 -5.75 -5.42
N GLY A 344 -2.76 -5.83 -4.19
CA GLY A 344 -3.29 -6.71 -3.16
C GLY A 344 -2.51 -8.02 -3.02
N THR A 345 -3.09 -9.01 -2.31
CA THR A 345 -2.43 -10.31 -1.99
C THR A 345 -2.30 -11.29 -3.15
N SER A 346 -2.88 -10.99 -4.31
CA SER A 346 -2.72 -11.80 -5.53
C SER A 346 -2.12 -10.97 -6.66
N SER A 347 -1.32 -9.96 -6.32
CA SER A 347 -0.77 -9.03 -7.31
C SER A 347 0.22 -9.69 -8.27
N SER A 348 0.94 -10.70 -7.82
CA SER A 348 1.81 -11.50 -8.69
C SER A 348 1.05 -12.17 -9.83
N THR A 349 -0.11 -12.76 -9.54
CA THR A 349 -1.00 -13.35 -10.56
C THR A 349 -1.59 -12.29 -11.50
N GLY A 350 -1.94 -11.12 -10.94
CA GLY A 350 -2.46 -9.99 -11.73
C GLY A 350 -1.46 -9.44 -12.75
N GLU A 351 -0.19 -9.31 -12.36
CA GLU A 351 0.90 -8.87 -13.23
C GLU A 351 1.14 -9.85 -14.39
N GLU A 352 1.15 -11.16 -14.10
CA GLU A 352 1.29 -12.22 -15.10
C GLU A 352 0.13 -12.21 -16.10
N ALA A 353 -1.11 -12.08 -15.59
CA ALA A 353 -2.31 -12.01 -16.43
C ALA A 353 -2.31 -10.76 -17.31
N GLU A 354 -1.89 -9.59 -16.79
CA GLU A 354 -1.78 -8.37 -17.60
C GLU A 354 -0.78 -8.54 -18.75
N ALA A 355 0.42 -9.08 -18.49
CA ALA A 355 1.43 -9.33 -19.50
C ALA A 355 0.89 -10.28 -20.59
N SER A 356 0.25 -11.37 -20.19
CA SER A 356 -0.37 -12.33 -21.12
C SER A 356 -1.45 -11.71 -21.99
N LEU A 357 -2.34 -10.90 -21.39
CA LEU A 357 -3.40 -10.24 -22.14
C LEU A 357 -2.86 -9.21 -23.14
N ARG A 358 -1.79 -8.49 -22.80
CA ARG A 358 -1.11 -7.56 -23.73
C ARG A 358 -0.59 -8.28 -24.96
N LEU A 359 0.09 -9.40 -24.75
CA LEU A 359 0.62 -10.24 -25.82
C LEU A 359 -0.53 -10.86 -26.65
N ALA A 360 -1.60 -11.31 -26.01
CA ALA A 360 -2.76 -11.87 -26.68
C ALA A 360 -3.48 -10.85 -27.58
N VAL A 361 -3.68 -9.61 -27.10
CA VAL A 361 -4.26 -8.52 -27.90
C VAL A 361 -3.44 -8.27 -29.17
N GLU A 362 -2.12 -8.21 -29.02
CA GLU A 362 -1.21 -8.03 -30.17
C GLU A 362 -1.33 -9.18 -31.18
N ASP A 363 -1.23 -10.41 -30.70
CA ASP A 363 -1.22 -11.59 -31.54
C ASP A 363 -2.56 -11.83 -32.28
N VAL A 364 -3.70 -11.63 -31.58
CA VAL A 364 -5.04 -11.71 -32.18
C VAL A 364 -5.19 -10.67 -33.29
N ASN A 365 -4.83 -9.42 -33.02
CA ASN A 365 -4.94 -8.35 -33.99
C ASN A 365 -4.03 -8.56 -35.20
N ASN A 366 -2.83 -9.10 -35.00
CA ASN A 366 -1.90 -9.47 -36.04
C ASN A 366 -2.48 -10.63 -36.92
N GLN A 367 -3.09 -11.61 -36.26
CA GLN A 367 -3.73 -12.74 -36.98
C GLN A 367 -4.92 -12.28 -37.80
N PHE A 368 -5.80 -11.42 -37.23
CA PHE A 368 -6.94 -10.87 -37.96
C PHE A 368 -6.48 -10.07 -39.18
N ALA A 369 -5.43 -9.24 -39.03
CA ALA A 369 -4.87 -8.51 -40.18
C ALA A 369 -4.30 -9.43 -41.26
N LYS A 370 -3.56 -10.48 -40.90
CA LYS A 370 -3.01 -11.47 -41.82
C LYS A 370 -4.10 -12.23 -42.61
N THR A 371 -5.25 -12.46 -42.00
CA THR A 371 -6.40 -13.13 -42.64
C THR A 371 -7.32 -12.18 -43.40
N GLY A 372 -6.96 -10.89 -43.47
CA GLY A 372 -7.72 -9.87 -44.20
C GLY A 372 -8.95 -9.35 -43.46
N LEU A 373 -9.10 -9.65 -42.17
CA LEU A 373 -10.18 -9.11 -41.35
C LEU A 373 -9.89 -7.67 -40.97
N SER A 374 -10.91 -6.80 -41.16
CA SER A 374 -10.84 -5.41 -40.69
C SER A 374 -11.16 -5.25 -39.20
N THR A 375 -11.78 -6.26 -38.61
CA THR A 375 -12.11 -6.28 -37.16
C THR A 375 -10.85 -6.19 -36.32
N ARG A 376 -10.91 -5.40 -35.22
CA ARG A 376 -9.87 -5.30 -34.21
C ARG A 376 -10.47 -5.55 -32.84
N VAL A 377 -9.65 -6.06 -31.92
CA VAL A 377 -10.02 -6.30 -30.52
C VAL A 377 -9.26 -5.33 -29.64
N GLY A 378 -9.94 -4.73 -28.68
CA GLY A 378 -9.37 -3.91 -27.64
C GLY A 378 -9.66 -4.48 -26.26
N LEU A 379 -8.88 -4.05 -25.28
CA LEU A 379 -8.95 -4.53 -23.90
C LEU A 379 -9.05 -3.36 -22.93
N ILE A 380 -9.94 -3.47 -21.94
CA ILE A 380 -10.04 -2.54 -20.81
C ILE A 380 -9.75 -3.33 -19.54
N ILE A 381 -8.69 -2.96 -18.83
CA ILE A 381 -8.28 -3.62 -17.58
C ILE A 381 -8.64 -2.73 -16.40
N GLU A 382 -9.31 -3.31 -15.41
CA GLU A 382 -9.64 -2.70 -14.13
C GLU A 382 -8.96 -3.47 -13.00
N ASP A 383 -8.36 -2.75 -12.03
CA ASP A 383 -7.72 -3.35 -10.87
C ASP A 383 -8.74 -3.71 -9.80
N THR A 384 -8.84 -4.98 -9.45
CA THR A 384 -9.72 -5.48 -8.38
C THR A 384 -9.12 -5.32 -6.98
N LYS A 385 -7.84 -5.00 -6.86
CA LYS A 385 -7.09 -4.87 -5.59
C LYS A 385 -7.13 -6.13 -4.72
N THR A 386 -7.38 -7.29 -5.30
CA THR A 386 -7.70 -8.55 -4.58
C THR A 386 -8.88 -8.39 -3.60
N ASP A 387 -9.81 -7.47 -3.88
CA ASP A 387 -10.96 -7.12 -3.05
C ASP A 387 -12.26 -7.45 -3.80
N PRO A 388 -13.11 -8.35 -3.25
CA PRO A 388 -14.37 -8.73 -3.86
C PRO A 388 -15.35 -7.58 -4.10
N ALA A 389 -15.39 -6.59 -3.19
CA ALA A 389 -16.28 -5.44 -3.32
C ALA A 389 -15.81 -4.50 -4.44
N VAL A 390 -14.49 -4.29 -4.55
CA VAL A 390 -13.88 -3.52 -5.66
C VAL A 390 -14.10 -4.25 -6.99
N ALA A 391 -13.96 -5.57 -7.04
CA ALA A 391 -14.22 -6.35 -8.24
C ALA A 391 -15.66 -6.14 -8.76
N LEU A 392 -16.65 -6.14 -7.86
CA LEU A 392 -18.06 -5.87 -8.21
C LEU A 392 -18.26 -4.42 -8.70
N GLU A 393 -17.63 -3.45 -8.07
CA GLU A 393 -17.66 -2.04 -8.51
C GLU A 393 -17.11 -1.92 -9.93
N LYS A 394 -15.94 -2.50 -10.19
CA LYS A 394 -15.27 -2.45 -11.49
C LYS A 394 -16.02 -3.23 -12.57
N LEU A 395 -16.70 -4.32 -12.21
CA LEU A 395 -17.61 -4.99 -13.16
C LEU A 395 -18.76 -4.08 -13.60
N LYS A 396 -19.37 -3.33 -12.65
CA LYS A 396 -20.42 -2.36 -12.98
C LYS A 396 -19.91 -1.25 -13.90
N ASP A 397 -18.67 -0.80 -13.70
CA ASP A 397 -18.03 0.18 -14.58
C ASP A 397 -17.83 -0.35 -16.00
N LEU A 398 -17.35 -1.60 -16.13
CA LEU A 398 -17.23 -2.26 -17.44
C LEU A 398 -18.61 -2.45 -18.12
N ALA A 399 -19.61 -2.88 -17.37
CA ALA A 399 -20.99 -3.02 -17.85
C ALA A 399 -21.56 -1.70 -18.36
N SER A 400 -21.30 -0.58 -17.67
CA SER A 400 -21.72 0.76 -18.08
C SER A 400 -21.13 1.20 -19.42
N LYS A 401 -19.98 0.62 -19.80
CA LYS A 401 -19.30 0.82 -21.09
C LYS A 401 -19.81 -0.13 -22.18
N GLY A 402 -20.82 -0.96 -21.89
CA GLY A 402 -21.41 -1.92 -22.81
C GLY A 402 -20.61 -3.22 -22.97
N ILE A 403 -19.68 -3.52 -22.07
CA ILE A 403 -18.87 -4.74 -22.11
C ILE A 403 -19.68 -5.90 -21.54
N ARG A 404 -19.76 -7.00 -22.28
CA ARG A 404 -20.54 -8.19 -21.94
C ARG A 404 -19.70 -9.45 -21.78
N LEU A 405 -18.41 -9.41 -22.09
CA LEU A 405 -17.46 -10.48 -21.85
C LEU A 405 -16.26 -9.92 -21.06
N VAL A 406 -15.98 -10.52 -19.92
CA VAL A 406 -14.96 -10.06 -18.98
C VAL A 406 -14.06 -11.23 -18.58
N ILE A 407 -12.76 -11.07 -18.80
CA ILE A 407 -11.72 -12.00 -18.36
C ILE A 407 -11.38 -11.67 -16.90
N GLY A 408 -11.29 -12.69 -16.04
CA GLY A 408 -11.27 -12.54 -14.60
C GLY A 408 -12.67 -12.36 -14.01
N PRO A 409 -12.78 -12.13 -12.68
CA PRO A 409 -11.69 -11.97 -11.73
C PRO A 409 -10.87 -13.25 -11.53
N SER A 410 -9.62 -13.07 -11.05
CA SER A 410 -8.71 -14.19 -10.85
C SER A 410 -9.00 -14.97 -9.56
N THR A 411 -9.51 -14.33 -8.49
CA THR A 411 -9.74 -14.99 -7.20
C THR A 411 -11.16 -15.48 -7.02
N SER A 412 -11.34 -16.64 -6.38
CA SER A 412 -12.67 -17.22 -6.15
C SER A 412 -13.60 -16.31 -5.32
N ALA A 413 -13.07 -15.57 -4.36
CA ALA A 413 -13.85 -14.60 -3.60
C ALA A 413 -14.39 -13.45 -4.47
N ALA A 414 -13.60 -12.98 -5.43
CA ALA A 414 -14.02 -11.94 -6.36
C ALA A 414 -15.01 -12.48 -7.40
N VAL A 415 -14.82 -13.70 -7.92
CA VAL A 415 -15.79 -14.36 -8.81
C VAL A 415 -17.14 -14.53 -8.10
N ALA A 416 -17.14 -15.00 -6.85
CA ALA A 416 -18.36 -15.13 -6.05
C ALA A 416 -19.10 -13.79 -5.89
N ALA A 417 -18.37 -12.69 -5.68
CA ALA A 417 -18.97 -11.37 -5.49
C ALA A 417 -19.57 -10.77 -6.77
N VAL A 418 -18.97 -11.07 -7.94
CA VAL A 418 -19.45 -10.52 -9.23
C VAL A 418 -20.53 -11.37 -9.86
N LYS A 419 -20.65 -12.65 -9.48
CA LYS A 419 -21.49 -13.66 -10.13
C LYS A 419 -22.95 -13.23 -10.25
N GLU A 420 -23.60 -12.88 -9.14
CA GLU A 420 -25.02 -12.50 -9.14
C GLU A 420 -25.29 -11.33 -10.10
N TYR A 421 -24.44 -10.28 -10.04
CA TYR A 421 -24.57 -9.15 -10.94
C TYR A 421 -24.33 -9.53 -12.42
N ALA A 422 -23.38 -10.42 -12.67
CA ALA A 422 -23.10 -10.92 -14.03
C ALA A 422 -24.28 -11.70 -14.61
N ASP A 423 -24.89 -12.58 -13.80
CA ASP A 423 -26.10 -13.34 -14.19
C ASP A 423 -27.30 -12.43 -14.47
N GLU A 424 -27.54 -11.41 -13.63
CA GLU A 424 -28.65 -10.47 -13.77
C GLU A 424 -28.48 -9.47 -14.93
N ASN A 425 -27.24 -9.18 -15.35
CA ASN A 425 -26.95 -8.14 -16.35
C ASN A 425 -26.36 -8.70 -17.65
N ASP A 426 -26.53 -10.00 -17.89
CA ASP A 426 -26.10 -10.66 -19.12
C ASP A 426 -24.61 -10.46 -19.44
N ILE A 427 -23.74 -10.67 -18.46
CA ILE A 427 -22.28 -10.56 -18.62
C ILE A 427 -21.64 -11.93 -18.45
N LEU A 428 -20.83 -12.34 -19.40
CA LEU A 428 -20.05 -13.57 -19.34
C LEU A 428 -18.71 -13.31 -18.64
N ILE A 429 -18.49 -14.01 -17.56
CA ILE A 429 -17.24 -14.00 -16.76
C ILE A 429 -16.40 -15.21 -17.16
N VAL A 430 -15.12 -15.01 -17.45
CA VAL A 430 -14.17 -16.08 -17.78
C VAL A 430 -12.95 -15.98 -16.89
N SER A 431 -12.70 -16.96 -16.02
CA SER A 431 -11.64 -16.91 -15.01
C SER A 431 -10.56 -17.96 -15.24
N SER A 432 -9.30 -17.51 -15.26
CA SER A 432 -8.11 -18.34 -15.46
C SER A 432 -7.58 -19.05 -14.21
N SER A 433 -8.05 -18.67 -13.02
CA SER A 433 -7.45 -19.13 -11.76
C SER A 433 -8.42 -19.25 -10.58
N SER A 434 -9.71 -19.03 -10.79
CA SER A 434 -10.73 -19.28 -9.75
C SER A 434 -11.10 -20.77 -9.73
N THR A 435 -10.78 -21.45 -8.63
CA THR A 435 -10.85 -22.90 -8.51
C THR A 435 -11.86 -23.44 -7.49
N ALA A 436 -12.50 -22.55 -6.68
CA ALA A 436 -13.42 -23.01 -5.62
C ALA A 436 -14.55 -23.91 -6.16
N PRO A 437 -14.77 -25.13 -5.58
CA PRO A 437 -15.82 -26.04 -6.03
C PRO A 437 -17.24 -25.49 -5.93
N SER A 438 -17.52 -24.60 -4.98
CA SER A 438 -18.84 -23.96 -4.86
C SER A 438 -19.22 -23.07 -6.03
N LEU A 439 -18.28 -22.74 -6.92
CA LEU A 439 -18.49 -21.97 -8.15
C LEU A 439 -18.62 -22.86 -9.40
N ALA A 440 -18.54 -24.17 -9.29
CA ALA A 440 -18.81 -25.13 -10.36
C ALA A 440 -20.32 -25.30 -10.56
N ILE A 441 -20.99 -24.27 -11.12
CA ILE A 441 -22.45 -24.23 -11.23
C ILE A 441 -22.86 -24.34 -12.70
N PRO A 442 -23.57 -25.39 -13.10
CA PRO A 442 -24.03 -25.52 -14.49
C PRO A 442 -24.97 -24.39 -14.91
N ASN A 443 -24.77 -23.90 -16.12
CA ASN A 443 -25.63 -22.91 -16.81
C ASN A 443 -25.65 -21.50 -16.18
N ASP A 444 -24.71 -21.14 -15.32
CA ASP A 444 -24.48 -19.76 -14.91
C ASP A 444 -23.62 -19.00 -15.95
N ASN A 445 -23.37 -17.71 -15.71
CA ASN A 445 -22.56 -16.88 -16.58
C ASN A 445 -21.06 -16.87 -16.17
N VAL A 446 -20.58 -17.90 -15.47
CA VAL A 446 -19.18 -18.05 -15.08
C VAL A 446 -18.58 -19.25 -15.81
N ILE A 447 -17.46 -19.06 -16.48
CA ILE A 447 -16.66 -20.10 -17.11
C ILE A 447 -15.26 -20.05 -16.52
N ARG A 448 -14.64 -21.21 -16.25
CA ARG A 448 -13.29 -21.28 -15.69
C ARG A 448 -12.38 -22.14 -16.58
N PHE A 449 -11.27 -21.57 -16.98
CA PHE A 449 -10.28 -22.26 -17.84
C PHE A 449 -9.30 -23.11 -17.03
N VAL A 450 -9.70 -23.47 -15.82
CA VAL A 450 -9.01 -24.38 -14.89
C VAL A 450 -10.02 -25.34 -14.29
N PRO A 451 -9.61 -26.53 -13.83
CA PRO A 451 -10.44 -27.44 -13.05
C PRO A 451 -10.75 -26.85 -11.67
N ASP A 452 -11.77 -27.38 -11.01
CA ASP A 452 -12.03 -27.03 -9.63
C ASP A 452 -11.06 -27.73 -8.65
N ASP A 453 -11.02 -27.23 -7.40
CA ASP A 453 -10.10 -27.69 -6.36
C ASP A 453 -10.36 -29.12 -5.85
N THR A 454 -11.40 -29.79 -6.24
CA THR A 454 -11.64 -31.20 -5.91
C THR A 454 -10.47 -32.05 -6.40
N HIS A 455 -9.99 -31.81 -7.63
CA HIS A 455 -8.85 -32.51 -8.19
C HIS A 455 -7.52 -32.17 -7.48
N GLN A 456 -7.32 -30.90 -7.13
CA GLN A 456 -6.15 -30.48 -6.35
C GLN A 456 -6.13 -31.19 -5.00
N ALA A 457 -7.26 -31.24 -4.32
CA ALA A 457 -7.41 -31.87 -3.01
C ALA A 457 -7.11 -33.37 -3.03
N GLU A 458 -7.64 -34.10 -4.02
CA GLU A 458 -7.38 -35.55 -4.19
C GLU A 458 -5.89 -35.83 -4.38
N ILE A 459 -5.23 -35.10 -5.25
CA ILE A 459 -3.83 -35.33 -5.58
C ILE A 459 -2.92 -34.92 -4.41
N LEU A 460 -3.23 -33.81 -3.73
CA LEU A 460 -2.50 -33.36 -2.56
C LEU A 460 -2.65 -34.33 -1.39
N ALA A 461 -3.87 -34.81 -1.12
CA ALA A 461 -4.12 -35.84 -0.11
C ALA A 461 -3.30 -37.11 -0.35
N LYS A 462 -3.25 -37.58 -1.61
CA LYS A 462 -2.44 -38.73 -2.01
C LYS A 462 -0.95 -38.45 -1.81
N GLN A 463 -0.45 -37.27 -2.20
CA GLN A 463 0.95 -36.91 -2.02
C GLN A 463 1.34 -36.91 -0.53
N MET A 464 0.54 -36.30 0.33
CA MET A 464 0.75 -36.31 1.77
C MET A 464 0.77 -37.73 2.35
N TRP A 465 -0.16 -38.56 1.90
CA TRP A 465 -0.25 -39.96 2.34
C TRP A 465 0.97 -40.77 1.91
N ASP A 466 1.40 -40.65 0.66
CA ASP A 466 2.57 -41.35 0.10
C ASP A 466 3.87 -40.89 0.78
N GLU A 467 3.96 -39.62 1.23
CA GLU A 467 5.06 -39.11 2.07
C GLU A 467 4.97 -39.55 3.54
N GLY A 468 4.01 -40.42 3.89
CA GLY A 468 3.89 -40.97 5.22
C GLY A 468 3.12 -40.13 6.22
N LYS A 469 2.51 -39.01 5.80
CA LYS A 469 1.66 -38.24 6.70
C LYS A 469 0.40 -39.00 7.06
N ARG A 470 -0.01 -38.87 8.31
CA ARG A 470 -1.20 -39.52 8.85
C ARG A 470 -2.10 -38.50 9.56
N VAL A 471 -1.56 -37.37 9.92
CA VAL A 471 -2.26 -36.28 10.58
C VAL A 471 -1.87 -34.98 9.93
N VAL A 472 -2.86 -34.17 9.56
CA VAL A 472 -2.66 -32.82 8.94
C VAL A 472 -3.40 -31.78 9.76
N ILE A 473 -2.76 -30.63 9.96
CA ILE A 473 -3.33 -29.48 10.65
C ILE A 473 -3.42 -28.33 9.65
N PRO A 474 -4.63 -27.88 9.28
CA PRO A 474 -4.77 -26.80 8.32
C PRO A 474 -4.62 -25.43 8.97
N ILE A 475 -4.08 -24.47 8.21
CA ILE A 475 -4.18 -23.05 8.43
C ILE A 475 -4.64 -22.43 7.11
N TRP A 476 -5.71 -21.62 7.14
CA TRP A 476 -6.29 -21.15 5.88
C TRP A 476 -6.90 -19.76 6.00
N ARG A 477 -6.91 -19.05 4.88
CA ARG A 477 -7.64 -17.80 4.71
C ARG A 477 -9.15 -18.02 4.75
N THR A 478 -9.89 -17.22 5.52
CA THR A 478 -11.33 -17.40 5.77
C THR A 478 -12.21 -16.77 4.67
N ASP A 479 -11.79 -16.90 3.42
CA ASP A 479 -12.58 -16.49 2.26
C ASP A 479 -13.12 -17.69 1.45
N VAL A 480 -13.76 -17.40 0.30
CA VAL A 480 -14.35 -18.41 -0.57
C VAL A 480 -13.32 -19.44 -1.01
N PHE A 481 -12.09 -19.02 -1.36
CA PHE A 481 -11.04 -19.94 -1.78
C PHE A 481 -10.60 -20.87 -0.65
N GLY A 482 -10.14 -20.30 0.48
CA GLY A 482 -9.63 -21.12 1.58
C GLY A 482 -10.68 -22.03 2.21
N ASN A 483 -11.90 -21.55 2.42
CA ASN A 483 -12.98 -22.35 2.99
C ASN A 483 -13.41 -23.50 2.07
N ASN A 484 -13.37 -23.30 0.75
CA ASN A 484 -13.78 -24.33 -0.22
C ASN A 484 -12.71 -25.38 -0.51
N LEU A 485 -11.43 -25.08 -0.27
CA LEU A 485 -10.35 -26.03 -0.53
C LEU A 485 -10.13 -26.98 0.67
N GLN A 486 -10.47 -26.54 1.89
CA GLN A 486 -10.27 -27.33 3.08
C GLN A 486 -11.13 -28.61 3.10
N SER A 487 -12.42 -28.51 2.83
CA SER A 487 -13.36 -29.64 2.93
C SER A 487 -13.03 -30.79 1.96
N PRO A 488 -12.78 -30.57 0.67
CA PRO A 488 -12.38 -31.62 -0.26
C PRO A 488 -11.07 -32.31 0.14
N LEU A 489 -10.11 -31.54 0.70
CA LEU A 489 -8.86 -32.11 1.18
C LEU A 489 -9.07 -33.01 2.41
N GLU A 490 -9.92 -32.60 3.34
CA GLU A 490 -10.28 -33.39 4.50
C GLU A 490 -10.92 -34.73 4.07
N GLU A 491 -11.95 -34.66 3.21
CA GLU A 491 -12.63 -35.86 2.69
C GLU A 491 -11.66 -36.79 1.96
N SER A 492 -10.82 -36.25 1.09
CA SER A 492 -9.85 -37.05 0.34
C SER A 492 -8.79 -37.66 1.22
N PHE A 493 -8.24 -36.94 2.20
CA PHE A 493 -7.21 -37.44 3.08
C PHE A 493 -7.76 -38.49 4.08
N GLU A 494 -8.97 -38.29 4.60
CA GLU A 494 -9.64 -39.23 5.48
C GLU A 494 -10.04 -40.52 4.75
N SER A 495 -10.40 -40.44 3.46
CA SER A 495 -10.68 -41.62 2.65
C SER A 495 -9.48 -42.56 2.50
N LEU A 496 -8.27 -42.02 2.56
CA LEU A 496 -7.01 -42.77 2.57
C LEU A 496 -6.66 -43.34 3.98
N GLY A 497 -7.42 -43.00 5.02
CA GLY A 497 -7.18 -43.38 6.40
C GLY A 497 -6.34 -42.35 7.18
N GLY A 498 -6.12 -41.17 6.64
CA GLY A 498 -5.55 -40.04 7.33
C GLY A 498 -6.51 -39.38 8.30
N LYS A 499 -6.05 -38.36 9.01
CA LYS A 499 -6.86 -37.55 9.91
C LYS A 499 -6.52 -36.08 9.75
N MET A 500 -7.52 -35.25 9.49
CA MET A 500 -7.38 -33.80 9.55
C MET A 500 -7.83 -33.30 10.92
N LEU A 501 -7.02 -32.51 11.60
CA LEU A 501 -7.32 -31.94 12.90
C LEU A 501 -7.93 -30.55 12.74
N ASP A 502 -8.61 -30.08 13.79
CA ASP A 502 -9.07 -28.70 13.87
C ASP A 502 -7.90 -27.74 13.63
N GLY A 503 -7.99 -26.94 12.59
CA GLY A 503 -6.96 -26.01 12.18
C GLY A 503 -7.12 -24.61 12.74
N VAL A 504 -6.61 -23.63 11.99
CA VAL A 504 -6.63 -22.21 12.32
C VAL A 504 -7.03 -21.41 11.08
N GLY A 505 -8.19 -20.76 11.12
CA GLY A 505 -8.57 -19.79 10.09
C GLY A 505 -7.94 -18.43 10.38
N TYR A 506 -7.53 -17.72 9.34
CA TYR A 506 -7.09 -16.32 9.45
C TYR A 506 -7.84 -15.45 8.46
N ASP A 507 -8.11 -14.21 8.85
CA ASP A 507 -8.73 -13.25 7.95
C ASP A 507 -7.71 -12.78 6.91
N PRO A 508 -7.99 -12.97 5.60
CA PRO A 508 -7.07 -12.54 4.56
C PRO A 508 -7.02 -11.01 4.49
N PRO A 509 -5.83 -10.43 4.35
CA PRO A 509 -5.73 -9.00 4.11
C PRO A 509 -6.28 -8.66 2.71
N VAL A 510 -7.12 -7.63 2.63
CA VAL A 510 -7.73 -7.15 1.39
C VAL A 510 -7.21 -5.77 1.01
N GLY A 511 -7.28 -5.43 -0.28
CA GLY A 511 -6.90 -4.12 -0.80
C GLY A 511 -5.40 -3.82 -0.71
N ASN A 512 -5.05 -2.54 -0.68
CA ASN A 512 -3.66 -2.07 -0.73
C ASN A 512 -2.81 -2.44 0.51
N PHE A 513 -3.44 -2.83 1.63
CA PHE A 513 -2.72 -3.32 2.81
C PHE A 513 -1.97 -4.61 2.52
N ALA A 514 -2.53 -5.46 1.67
CA ALA A 514 -1.89 -6.71 1.26
C ALA A 514 -0.55 -6.47 0.53
N ALA A 515 -0.45 -5.44 -0.31
CA ALA A 515 0.79 -5.07 -1.00
C ALA A 515 1.90 -4.60 -0.05
N SER A 516 1.55 -4.12 1.14
CA SER A 516 2.51 -3.64 2.13
C SER A 516 3.06 -4.73 3.05
N LEU A 517 2.45 -5.91 3.08
CA LEU A 517 2.89 -7.02 3.94
C LEU A 517 4.31 -7.51 3.63
N HIS A 518 4.77 -7.36 2.40
CA HIS A 518 6.15 -7.67 2.02
C HIS A 518 7.19 -6.72 2.65
N ARG A 519 6.77 -5.54 3.12
CA ARG A 519 7.63 -4.50 3.71
C ARG A 519 7.47 -4.36 5.22
N ILE A 520 6.45 -5.00 5.81
CA ILE A 520 6.11 -4.84 7.21
C ILE A 520 6.35 -6.18 7.90
N ASN A 521 7.41 -6.28 8.71
CA ASN A 521 7.55 -7.35 9.72
C ASN A 521 6.47 -7.21 10.80
N PHE A 522 5.21 -7.07 10.39
CA PHE A 522 4.10 -7.04 11.32
C PHE A 522 3.85 -8.45 11.84
N ILE A 523 3.67 -8.55 13.15
CA ILE A 523 3.13 -9.71 13.85
C ILE A 523 1.61 -9.76 13.58
N VAL A 524 1.22 -9.89 12.31
CA VAL A 524 -0.21 -9.88 11.94
C VAL A 524 -0.87 -11.21 12.35
N TRP A 525 -0.15 -12.34 12.17
CA TRP A 525 -0.70 -13.68 12.44
C TRP A 525 -0.06 -14.36 13.65
N GLU A 526 0.49 -13.63 14.60
CA GLU A 526 1.15 -14.19 15.77
C GLU A 526 0.21 -15.03 16.64
N GLN A 527 -1.07 -14.61 16.76
CA GLN A 527 -2.06 -15.34 17.52
C GLN A 527 -2.41 -16.67 16.83
N GLU A 528 -2.61 -16.63 15.51
CA GLU A 528 -2.90 -17.78 14.67
C GLU A 528 -1.73 -18.77 14.68
N LEU A 529 -0.51 -18.27 14.49
CA LEU A 529 0.71 -19.09 14.50
C LEU A 529 1.01 -19.68 15.87
N ARG A 530 0.74 -18.99 16.98
CA ARG A 530 0.83 -19.56 18.33
C ARG A 530 -0.20 -20.67 18.53
N SER A 531 -1.45 -20.47 18.07
CA SER A 531 -2.49 -21.49 18.09
C SER A 531 -2.06 -22.72 17.29
N LEU A 532 -1.56 -22.50 16.05
CA LEU A 532 -1.03 -23.56 15.20
C LEU A 532 0.14 -24.30 15.87
N THR A 533 1.10 -23.55 16.45
CA THR A 533 2.25 -24.13 17.18
C THR A 533 1.82 -25.06 18.29
N SER A 534 0.82 -24.67 19.09
CA SER A 534 0.28 -25.52 20.16
C SER A 534 -0.31 -26.82 19.60
N LYS A 535 -1.13 -26.70 18.54
CA LYS A 535 -1.77 -27.86 17.88
C LYS A 535 -0.73 -28.80 17.27
N VAL A 536 0.28 -28.26 16.57
CA VAL A 536 1.37 -29.06 16.00
C VAL A 536 2.17 -29.77 17.10
N ASN A 537 2.52 -29.07 18.18
CA ASN A 537 3.25 -29.68 19.30
C ASN A 537 2.49 -30.81 19.93
N ASP A 538 1.18 -30.70 20.12
CA ASP A 538 0.35 -31.75 20.69
C ASP A 538 0.20 -32.96 19.73
N ALA A 539 0.04 -32.70 18.44
CA ALA A 539 0.01 -33.72 17.40
C ALA A 539 1.35 -34.45 17.28
N VAL A 540 2.47 -33.77 17.32
CA VAL A 540 3.82 -34.36 17.27
C VAL A 540 4.08 -35.25 18.49
N LYS A 541 3.66 -34.85 19.69
CA LYS A 541 3.76 -35.70 20.88
C LYS A 541 2.96 -36.99 20.75
N GLN A 542 1.81 -36.93 20.08
CA GLN A 542 0.92 -38.08 19.95
C GLN A 542 1.27 -39.01 18.80
N TYR A 543 1.67 -38.47 17.65
CA TYR A 543 1.80 -39.24 16.41
C TYR A 543 3.25 -39.32 15.88
N GLY A 544 4.16 -38.47 16.35
CA GLY A 544 5.51 -38.31 15.83
C GLY A 544 5.59 -37.24 14.70
N ALA A 545 6.68 -36.47 14.62
CA ALA A 545 6.85 -35.39 13.68
C ALA A 545 6.83 -35.86 12.21
N ASP A 546 7.31 -37.06 11.93
CA ASP A 546 7.31 -37.70 10.62
C ASP A 546 5.90 -37.93 10.05
N LYS A 547 4.90 -38.11 10.91
CA LYS A 547 3.50 -38.39 10.54
C LYS A 547 2.62 -37.14 10.53
N VAL A 548 3.12 -35.98 11.03
CA VAL A 548 2.37 -34.76 11.12
C VAL A 548 2.76 -33.85 9.94
N GLY A 549 1.76 -33.18 9.31
CA GLY A 549 1.92 -32.15 8.31
C GLY A 549 1.12 -30.92 8.65
N VAL A 550 1.55 -29.76 8.16
CA VAL A 550 0.76 -28.52 8.14
C VAL A 550 0.34 -28.26 6.71
N TYR A 551 -0.94 -27.96 6.51
CA TYR A 551 -1.47 -27.52 5.23
C TYR A 551 -1.85 -26.05 5.30
N ILE A 552 -1.38 -25.23 4.35
CA ILE A 552 -1.68 -23.79 4.33
C ILE A 552 -2.32 -23.39 3.01
N VAL A 553 -3.42 -22.62 3.10
CA VAL A 553 -4.02 -21.95 1.95
C VAL A 553 -3.75 -20.46 2.05
N ALA A 554 -3.00 -19.92 1.09
CA ALA A 554 -2.57 -18.54 1.05
C ALA A 554 -2.31 -18.07 -0.39
N TYR A 555 -2.27 -16.74 -0.59
CA TYR A 555 -1.70 -16.09 -1.77
C TYR A 555 -0.31 -15.50 -1.42
N ASP A 556 0.03 -14.32 -1.93
CA ASP A 556 1.32 -13.65 -1.69
C ASP A 556 1.62 -13.44 -0.18
N GLU A 557 0.60 -13.42 0.69
CA GLU A 557 0.77 -13.35 2.15
C GLU A 557 1.48 -14.55 2.76
N ILE A 558 1.67 -15.63 1.99
CA ILE A 558 2.49 -16.78 2.44
C ILE A 558 3.89 -16.35 2.85
N VAL A 559 4.49 -15.37 2.16
CA VAL A 559 5.86 -14.93 2.43
C VAL A 559 6.01 -14.41 3.87
N PRO A 560 5.28 -13.39 4.33
CA PRO A 560 5.37 -12.93 5.72
C PRO A 560 4.84 -13.96 6.72
N ILE A 561 3.93 -14.88 6.35
CA ILE A 561 3.52 -15.98 7.23
C ILE A 561 4.69 -16.92 7.50
N LEU A 562 5.44 -17.35 6.47
CA LEU A 562 6.60 -18.23 6.64
C LEU A 562 7.73 -17.57 7.44
N ILE A 563 7.99 -16.27 7.24
CA ILE A 563 8.96 -15.50 8.04
C ILE A 563 8.57 -15.55 9.53
N GLN A 564 7.30 -15.37 9.85
CA GLN A 564 6.84 -15.41 11.23
C GLN A 564 6.84 -16.85 11.77
N ALA A 565 6.41 -17.85 10.98
CA ALA A 565 6.44 -19.26 11.34
C ALA A 565 7.87 -19.75 11.63
N ASN A 566 8.88 -19.20 10.97
CA ASN A 566 10.29 -19.49 11.20
C ASN A 566 10.77 -19.15 12.62
N ARG A 567 10.03 -18.36 13.38
CA ARG A 567 10.33 -18.06 14.79
C ARG A 567 9.87 -19.15 15.76
N HIS A 568 9.09 -20.14 15.27
CA HIS A 568 8.54 -21.25 16.04
C HIS A 568 9.22 -22.56 15.67
N GLN A 569 10.05 -23.13 16.56
CA GLN A 569 10.84 -24.35 16.28
C GLN A 569 9.94 -25.56 16.00
N GLU A 570 8.78 -25.62 16.63
CA GLU A 570 7.80 -26.69 16.44
C GLU A 570 7.27 -26.71 15.01
N LEU A 571 7.02 -25.54 14.43
CA LEU A 571 6.53 -25.42 13.05
C LEU A 571 7.60 -25.79 12.01
N GLN A 572 8.88 -25.64 12.37
CA GLN A 572 10.00 -26.06 11.53
C GLN A 572 10.27 -27.58 11.56
N SER A 573 9.64 -28.33 12.47
CA SER A 573 9.89 -29.73 12.70
C SER A 573 9.01 -30.68 11.87
N VAL A 574 8.02 -30.13 11.15
CA VAL A 574 7.04 -30.87 10.36
C VAL A 574 7.06 -30.42 8.91
N SER A 575 6.59 -31.27 7.98
CA SER A 575 6.45 -30.89 6.57
C SER A 575 5.27 -29.93 6.40
N TRP A 576 5.43 -28.99 5.47
CA TRP A 576 4.40 -28.04 5.08
C TRP A 576 3.94 -28.28 3.64
N TYR A 577 2.66 -28.09 3.40
CA TYR A 577 2.00 -28.23 2.12
C TYR A 577 1.19 -26.96 1.84
N GLY A 578 1.35 -26.38 0.68
CA GLY A 578 0.61 -25.22 0.23
C GLY A 578 -0.53 -25.56 -0.72
N SER A 579 -1.08 -24.52 -1.32
CA SER A 579 -2.08 -24.58 -2.38
C SER A 579 -1.51 -23.99 -3.67
N ASP A 580 -2.27 -24.04 -4.75
CA ASP A 580 -1.98 -23.38 -6.02
C ASP A 580 -1.76 -21.87 -5.86
N GLY A 581 -2.46 -21.21 -4.93
CA GLY A 581 -2.32 -19.80 -4.63
C GLY A 581 -0.96 -19.38 -4.09
N SER A 582 -0.14 -20.33 -3.60
CA SER A 582 1.20 -20.09 -3.06
C SER A 582 2.32 -20.71 -3.90
N ALA A 583 2.00 -21.37 -5.02
CA ALA A 583 2.98 -21.99 -5.90
C ALA A 583 3.72 -20.96 -6.75
N GLN A 584 5.01 -21.22 -7.00
CA GLN A 584 5.87 -20.47 -7.92
C GLN A 584 6.00 -18.95 -7.61
N LEU A 585 5.66 -18.50 -6.40
CA LEU A 585 5.76 -17.09 -6.02
C LEU A 585 7.23 -16.64 -5.96
N GLU A 586 7.57 -15.65 -6.78
CA GLU A 586 8.93 -15.08 -6.80
C GLU A 586 9.30 -14.43 -5.46
N GLY A 587 8.34 -13.76 -4.82
CA GLY A 587 8.54 -13.14 -3.50
C GLY A 587 9.04 -14.12 -2.45
N LEU A 588 8.65 -15.40 -2.53
CA LEU A 588 9.08 -16.42 -1.60
C LEU A 588 10.56 -16.78 -1.80
N ILE A 589 11.01 -17.02 -3.04
CA ILE A 589 12.40 -17.38 -3.32
C ILE A 589 13.38 -16.20 -3.21
N LYS A 590 12.91 -14.97 -3.36
CA LYS A 590 13.69 -13.74 -3.13
C LYS A 590 13.88 -13.42 -1.65
N ASN A 591 12.99 -13.86 -0.78
CA ASN A 591 13.10 -13.67 0.66
C ASN A 591 13.84 -14.85 1.30
N VAL A 592 15.08 -14.60 1.73
CA VAL A 592 15.96 -15.66 2.26
C VAL A 592 15.34 -16.39 3.45
N GLU A 593 14.71 -15.68 4.40
CA GLU A 593 14.15 -16.28 5.61
C GLU A 593 12.93 -17.15 5.30
N ALA A 594 12.05 -16.71 4.40
CA ALA A 594 10.91 -17.51 3.94
C ALA A 594 11.37 -18.74 3.13
N ALA A 595 12.36 -18.55 2.22
CA ALA A 595 12.89 -19.62 1.41
C ALA A 595 13.62 -20.69 2.25
N GLU A 596 14.42 -20.31 3.26
CA GLU A 596 15.05 -21.24 4.20
C GLU A 596 14.01 -22.05 4.99
N PHE A 597 12.94 -21.43 5.44
CA PHE A 597 11.83 -22.14 6.08
C PHE A 597 11.16 -23.12 5.10
N ALA A 598 10.87 -22.68 3.88
CA ALA A 598 10.27 -23.54 2.85
C ALA A 598 11.14 -24.77 2.52
N VAL A 599 12.46 -24.59 2.39
CA VAL A 599 13.41 -25.68 2.17
C VAL A 599 13.42 -26.64 3.38
N LYS A 600 13.48 -26.08 4.60
CA LYS A 600 13.57 -26.86 5.84
C LYS A 600 12.33 -27.71 6.10
N THR A 601 11.17 -27.20 5.77
CA THR A 601 9.88 -27.86 5.97
C THR A 601 9.43 -28.69 4.76
N ASN A 602 10.25 -28.76 3.71
CA ASN A 602 9.89 -29.35 2.42
C ASN A 602 8.54 -28.83 1.91
N PHE A 603 8.41 -27.49 1.89
CA PHE A 603 7.17 -26.81 1.48
C PHE A 603 6.82 -27.15 0.04
N LEU A 604 5.74 -27.89 -0.12
CA LEU A 604 5.31 -28.46 -1.39
C LEU A 604 3.98 -27.85 -1.82
N ASN A 605 3.90 -27.34 -3.04
CA ASN A 605 2.73 -26.62 -3.55
C ASN A 605 2.24 -27.23 -4.87
N PRO A 606 0.99 -27.67 -4.96
CA PRO A 606 0.37 -28.04 -6.23
C PRO A 606 -0.02 -26.79 -7.02
N ILE A 607 0.03 -26.87 -8.33
CA ILE A 607 -0.59 -25.88 -9.25
C ILE A 607 -1.06 -26.61 -10.51
N TYR A 608 -2.09 -26.08 -11.16
CA TYR A 608 -2.55 -26.58 -12.44
C TYR A 608 -1.39 -26.62 -13.45
N GLY A 609 -1.04 -27.80 -13.91
CA GLY A 609 0.08 -28.08 -14.79
C GLY A 609 -0.34 -28.14 -16.25
N LEU A 610 0.56 -27.83 -17.14
CA LEU A 610 0.35 -27.78 -18.58
C LEU A 610 1.52 -28.45 -19.33
N ASP A 611 1.21 -29.07 -20.47
CA ASP A 611 2.26 -29.65 -21.32
C ASP A 611 3.15 -28.54 -21.92
N ALA A 612 4.44 -28.62 -21.73
CA ALA A 612 5.43 -27.68 -22.26
C ALA A 612 5.64 -27.89 -23.77
N THR A 613 4.70 -27.43 -24.59
CA THR A 613 4.78 -27.41 -26.05
C THR A 613 5.70 -26.29 -26.55
N ASP A 614 6.15 -26.36 -27.83
CA ASP A 614 6.94 -25.27 -28.43
C ASP A 614 6.21 -23.91 -28.40
N SER A 615 4.89 -23.88 -28.53
CA SER A 615 4.08 -22.67 -28.46
C SER A 615 3.99 -22.15 -27.04
N PHE A 616 3.83 -23.02 -26.05
CA PHE A 616 3.87 -22.69 -24.64
C PHE A 616 5.21 -22.03 -24.27
N ASN A 617 6.33 -22.68 -24.60
CA ASN A 617 7.68 -22.19 -24.27
C ASN A 617 7.99 -20.83 -24.92
N LYS A 618 7.50 -20.59 -26.14
CA LYS A 618 7.64 -19.31 -26.82
C LYS A 618 6.87 -18.19 -26.14
N LEU A 619 5.64 -18.48 -25.70
CA LEU A 619 4.83 -17.51 -24.98
C LEU A 619 5.45 -17.23 -23.61
N GLU A 620 5.85 -18.26 -22.87
CA GLU A 620 6.54 -18.11 -21.58
C GLU A 620 7.77 -17.20 -21.69
N THR A 621 8.62 -17.42 -22.70
CA THR A 621 9.80 -16.57 -22.96
C THR A 621 9.40 -15.10 -23.13
N ARG A 622 8.35 -14.80 -23.89
CA ARG A 622 7.85 -13.43 -24.11
C ARG A 622 7.30 -12.81 -22.80
N ILE A 623 6.59 -13.61 -22.00
CA ILE A 623 6.08 -13.14 -20.70
C ILE A 623 7.26 -12.84 -19.76
N VAL A 624 8.29 -13.73 -19.71
CA VAL A 624 9.50 -13.51 -18.93
C VAL A 624 10.23 -12.22 -19.35
N GLU A 625 10.27 -11.91 -20.66
CA GLU A 625 10.84 -10.65 -21.15
C GLU A 625 10.09 -9.41 -20.64
N GLU A 626 8.76 -9.50 -20.43
CA GLU A 626 7.96 -8.38 -19.91
C GLU A 626 8.04 -8.22 -18.40
N ILE A 627 7.96 -9.34 -17.64
CA ILE A 627 7.84 -9.27 -16.16
C ILE A 627 9.13 -9.63 -15.40
N GLY A 628 10.16 -10.13 -16.12
CA GLY A 628 11.48 -10.43 -15.54
C GLY A 628 11.55 -11.71 -14.71
N ARG A 629 10.51 -12.56 -14.73
CA ARG A 629 10.44 -13.84 -14.00
C ARG A 629 9.62 -14.88 -14.75
N VAL A 630 9.79 -16.15 -14.36
CA VAL A 630 8.96 -17.25 -14.90
C VAL A 630 7.53 -17.09 -14.35
N PRO A 631 6.52 -17.02 -15.24
CA PRO A 631 5.12 -16.93 -14.80
C PRO A 631 4.60 -18.28 -14.33
N THR A 632 3.49 -18.26 -13.58
CA THR A 632 2.69 -19.45 -13.31
C THR A 632 1.96 -19.91 -14.57
N SER A 633 1.46 -21.16 -14.59
CA SER A 633 0.64 -21.69 -15.70
C SER A 633 -0.64 -20.87 -15.96
N TYR A 634 -1.13 -20.13 -14.98
CA TYR A 634 -2.31 -19.27 -15.11
C TYR A 634 -2.12 -18.13 -16.12
N ALA A 635 -0.88 -17.69 -16.32
CA ALA A 635 -0.56 -16.69 -17.33
C ALA A 635 -0.88 -17.19 -18.76
N GLN A 636 -0.45 -18.41 -19.09
CA GLN A 636 -0.72 -19.01 -20.40
C GLN A 636 -2.21 -19.37 -20.56
N VAL A 637 -2.89 -19.75 -19.48
CA VAL A 637 -4.34 -19.95 -19.47
C VAL A 637 -5.05 -18.65 -19.83
N THR A 638 -4.67 -17.53 -19.23
CA THR A 638 -5.23 -16.19 -19.51
C THR A 638 -5.03 -15.78 -20.98
N TYR A 639 -3.91 -16.14 -21.59
CA TYR A 639 -3.66 -15.92 -23.02
C TYR A 639 -4.69 -16.65 -23.89
N ASP A 640 -4.94 -17.95 -23.63
CA ASP A 640 -5.92 -18.74 -24.38
C ASP A 640 -7.36 -18.27 -24.17
N GLU A 641 -7.72 -17.82 -22.94
CA GLU A 641 -9.01 -17.18 -22.65
C GLU A 641 -9.28 -16.00 -23.58
N PHE A 642 -8.29 -15.13 -23.74
CA PHE A 642 -8.43 -13.96 -24.61
C PHE A 642 -8.63 -14.38 -26.09
N TRP A 643 -7.91 -15.39 -26.56
CA TRP A 643 -8.08 -15.91 -27.90
C TRP A 643 -9.49 -16.45 -28.13
N VAL A 644 -10.00 -17.28 -27.21
CA VAL A 644 -11.36 -17.82 -27.29
C VAL A 644 -12.39 -16.68 -27.22
N ALA A 645 -12.22 -15.72 -26.32
CA ALA A 645 -13.09 -14.56 -26.22
C ALA A 645 -13.14 -13.73 -27.52
N ALA A 646 -11.98 -13.45 -28.11
CA ALA A 646 -11.85 -12.66 -29.32
C ALA A 646 -12.49 -13.37 -30.55
N LEU A 647 -12.26 -14.68 -30.65
CA LEU A 647 -12.87 -15.50 -31.73
C LEU A 647 -14.39 -15.56 -31.58
N THR A 648 -14.87 -15.79 -30.35
CA THR A 648 -16.31 -15.82 -30.04
C THR A 648 -16.98 -14.50 -30.40
N LEU A 649 -16.48 -13.38 -29.90
CA LEU A 649 -17.08 -12.06 -30.15
C LEU A 649 -17.02 -11.66 -31.62
N LYS A 650 -15.97 -12.03 -32.34
CA LYS A 650 -15.91 -11.85 -33.81
C LYS A 650 -17.07 -12.57 -34.52
N ASP A 651 -17.34 -13.81 -34.13
CA ASP A 651 -18.38 -14.63 -34.78
C ASP A 651 -19.80 -14.17 -34.37
N VAL A 652 -20.04 -13.87 -33.08
CA VAL A 652 -21.31 -13.33 -32.57
C VAL A 652 -21.63 -11.96 -33.18
N SER A 653 -20.66 -11.07 -33.28
CA SER A 653 -20.84 -9.75 -33.91
C SER A 653 -21.22 -9.86 -35.40
N ALA A 654 -20.70 -10.86 -36.10
CA ALA A 654 -21.06 -11.13 -37.49
C ALA A 654 -22.50 -11.63 -37.65
N LEU A 655 -23.05 -12.28 -36.63
CA LEU A 655 -24.40 -12.85 -36.61
C LEU A 655 -25.48 -11.91 -36.05
N GLN A 656 -25.08 -10.73 -35.50
CA GLN A 656 -25.99 -9.78 -34.81
C GLN A 656 -26.80 -10.43 -33.66
N GLN A 657 -26.18 -11.35 -32.94
CA GLN A 657 -26.78 -12.03 -31.80
C GLN A 657 -26.42 -11.26 -30.50
N ASP A 658 -27.42 -10.69 -29.85
CA ASP A 658 -27.25 -9.87 -28.63
C ASP A 658 -27.68 -10.59 -27.33
N ASP A 659 -28.11 -11.86 -27.42
CA ASP A 659 -28.55 -12.62 -26.26
C ASP A 659 -27.38 -13.31 -25.53
N ILE A 660 -27.38 -13.28 -24.17
CA ILE A 660 -26.32 -13.89 -23.37
C ILE A 660 -26.25 -15.39 -23.48
N GLY A 661 -27.40 -16.07 -23.60
CA GLY A 661 -27.44 -17.51 -23.82
C GLY A 661 -26.71 -17.91 -25.12
N SER A 662 -26.89 -17.12 -26.16
CA SER A 662 -26.17 -17.29 -27.43
C SER A 662 -24.69 -16.98 -27.29
N LEU A 663 -24.30 -15.96 -26.51
CA LEU A 663 -22.90 -15.62 -26.26
C LEU A 663 -22.19 -16.73 -25.46
N ARG A 664 -22.82 -17.21 -24.37
CA ARG A 664 -22.31 -18.31 -23.56
C ARG A 664 -22.15 -19.61 -24.38
N GLU A 665 -23.16 -19.99 -25.14
CA GLU A 665 -23.10 -21.17 -25.98
C GLU A 665 -22.03 -21.05 -27.07
N ALA A 666 -21.93 -19.89 -27.72
CA ALA A 666 -20.89 -19.62 -28.70
C ALA A 666 -19.50 -19.71 -28.10
N PHE A 667 -19.33 -19.17 -26.87
CA PHE A 667 -18.05 -19.24 -26.15
C PHE A 667 -17.66 -20.70 -25.82
N ILE A 668 -18.58 -21.50 -25.28
CA ILE A 668 -18.35 -22.92 -24.99
C ILE A 668 -18.01 -23.70 -26.26
N ASN A 669 -18.74 -23.47 -27.35
CA ASN A 669 -18.46 -24.12 -28.63
C ASN A 669 -17.07 -23.73 -29.18
N THR A 670 -16.69 -22.47 -29.06
CA THR A 670 -15.37 -22.00 -29.48
C THR A 670 -14.30 -22.64 -28.60
N ALA A 671 -14.47 -22.64 -27.27
CA ALA A 671 -13.53 -23.24 -26.31
C ALA A 671 -13.34 -24.73 -26.58
N ASN A 672 -14.43 -25.49 -26.78
CA ASN A 672 -14.38 -26.93 -27.03
C ASN A 672 -13.70 -27.32 -28.37
N SER A 673 -13.64 -26.39 -29.32
CA SER A 673 -12.97 -26.59 -30.61
C SER A 673 -11.56 -25.99 -30.68
N TYR A 674 -11.17 -25.15 -29.70
CA TYR A 674 -9.91 -24.44 -29.71
C TYR A 674 -8.80 -25.31 -29.12
N VAL A 675 -7.63 -25.26 -29.77
CA VAL A 675 -6.39 -25.84 -29.26
C VAL A 675 -5.37 -24.69 -29.15
N GLY A 676 -5.16 -24.23 -27.94
CA GLY A 676 -4.29 -23.11 -27.63
C GLY A 676 -2.86 -23.50 -27.28
N VAL A 677 -2.15 -22.57 -26.72
CA VAL A 677 -0.79 -22.79 -26.15
C VAL A 677 -0.84 -23.74 -24.94
N THR A 678 -1.98 -23.80 -24.27
CA THR A 678 -2.26 -24.69 -23.12
C THR A 678 -2.91 -26.02 -23.54
N GLY A 679 -2.93 -26.35 -24.83
CA GLY A 679 -3.56 -27.54 -25.35
C GLY A 679 -5.07 -27.39 -25.58
N ARG A 680 -5.85 -28.46 -25.38
CA ARG A 680 -7.31 -28.44 -25.54
C ARG A 680 -7.98 -27.64 -24.43
N THR A 681 -8.90 -26.76 -24.80
CA THR A 681 -9.68 -25.95 -23.85
C THR A 681 -11.09 -26.45 -23.63
N GLU A 682 -11.28 -27.77 -23.74
CA GLU A 682 -12.59 -28.42 -23.57
C GLU A 682 -13.12 -28.22 -22.12
N LEU A 683 -14.41 -27.87 -22.03
CA LEU A 683 -15.09 -27.57 -20.77
C LEU A 683 -16.02 -28.70 -20.36
N ASN A 684 -16.24 -28.85 -19.05
CA ASN A 684 -17.23 -29.75 -18.46
C ASN A 684 -18.64 -29.10 -18.42
N ASP A 685 -19.62 -29.80 -17.85
CA ASP A 685 -21.01 -29.31 -17.75
C ASP A 685 -21.15 -28.07 -16.85
N ALA A 686 -20.24 -27.84 -15.90
CA ALA A 686 -20.20 -26.65 -15.06
C ALA A 686 -19.53 -25.46 -15.76
N GLY A 687 -18.89 -25.66 -16.92
CA GLY A 687 -18.10 -24.62 -17.59
C GLY A 687 -16.66 -24.55 -17.14
N ASP A 688 -16.17 -25.56 -16.43
CA ASP A 688 -14.77 -25.64 -15.97
C ASP A 688 -13.93 -26.48 -16.93
N ARG A 689 -12.64 -26.24 -16.98
CA ARG A 689 -11.72 -27.02 -17.81
C ARG A 689 -11.66 -28.47 -17.39
N LYS A 690 -11.73 -29.35 -18.39
CA LYS A 690 -11.93 -30.80 -18.20
C LYS A 690 -10.61 -31.60 -18.05
N PHE A 691 -9.52 -31.11 -18.68
CA PHE A 691 -8.26 -31.83 -18.78
C PHE A 691 -7.08 -30.98 -18.35
N GLY A 692 -6.02 -31.65 -17.88
CA GLY A 692 -4.76 -31.04 -17.51
C GLY A 692 -3.95 -31.96 -16.59
N SER A 693 -3.09 -31.37 -15.81
CA SER A 693 -2.33 -32.03 -14.75
C SER A 693 -2.26 -31.14 -13.52
N TYR A 694 -1.78 -31.68 -12.41
CA TYR A 694 -1.28 -30.88 -11.29
C TYR A 694 0.20 -31.15 -11.14
N ASP A 695 0.97 -30.08 -11.18
CA ASP A 695 2.41 -30.08 -10.94
C ASP A 695 2.70 -29.69 -9.49
N PHE A 696 3.63 -30.41 -8.86
CA PHE A 696 4.10 -30.08 -7.52
C PHE A 696 5.42 -29.35 -7.57
N TRP A 697 5.45 -28.21 -6.93
CA TRP A 697 6.63 -27.35 -6.88
C TRP A 697 7.15 -27.21 -5.46
N ALA A 698 8.48 -27.27 -5.31
CA ALA A 698 9.18 -27.10 -4.06
C ALA A 698 10.34 -26.11 -4.21
N VAL A 699 10.60 -25.34 -3.16
CA VAL A 699 11.76 -24.44 -3.12
C VAL A 699 13.04 -25.26 -2.88
N ARG A 700 14.06 -25.02 -3.69
CA ARG A 700 15.38 -25.66 -3.59
C ARG A 700 16.50 -24.64 -3.55
N PRO A 701 17.57 -24.86 -2.77
CA PRO A 701 18.74 -23.99 -2.75
C PRO A 701 19.58 -24.23 -4.01
N VAL A 702 20.04 -23.14 -4.63
CA VAL A 702 21.03 -23.15 -5.71
C VAL A 702 22.36 -22.65 -5.15
N TYR A 703 23.40 -23.43 -5.29
CA TYR A 703 24.75 -23.07 -4.83
C TYR A 703 25.56 -22.56 -6.01
N GLU A 704 25.82 -21.27 -6.08
CA GLU A 704 26.82 -20.72 -6.99
C GLU A 704 28.23 -20.92 -6.44
N ASP A 705 29.11 -21.57 -7.21
CA ASP A 705 30.44 -22.07 -6.80
C ASP A 705 31.41 -21.00 -6.25
N LEU A 706 31.12 -19.72 -6.23
CA LEU A 706 32.10 -18.66 -5.92
C LEU A 706 31.67 -17.63 -4.82
N LYS A 707 30.47 -17.65 -4.28
CA LYS A 707 30.03 -16.56 -3.37
C LYS A 707 29.42 -16.96 -2.05
N ASN A 708 29.35 -18.21 -1.65
CA ASN A 708 28.77 -18.65 -0.37
C ASN A 708 27.38 -18.04 -0.02
N LYS A 709 26.64 -17.50 -1.00
CA LYS A 709 25.31 -16.97 -0.83
C LYS A 709 24.34 -17.93 -1.51
N ALA A 710 23.48 -18.59 -0.73
CA ALA A 710 22.41 -19.43 -1.27
C ALA A 710 21.43 -18.53 -2.02
N SER A 711 21.20 -18.81 -3.30
CA SER A 711 19.99 -18.40 -4.01
C SER A 711 19.00 -19.55 -3.98
N PHE A 712 17.72 -19.25 -4.24
CA PHE A 712 16.66 -20.25 -4.19
C PHE A 712 15.89 -20.25 -5.50
N GLU A 713 15.41 -21.40 -5.90
CA GLU A 713 14.56 -21.56 -7.08
C GLU A 713 13.37 -22.48 -6.81
N TRP A 714 12.33 -22.32 -7.59
CA TRP A 714 11.24 -23.29 -7.66
C TRP A 714 11.61 -24.44 -8.58
N THR A 715 11.41 -25.66 -8.10
CA THR A 715 11.68 -26.90 -8.86
C THR A 715 10.41 -27.73 -8.92
N ASN A 716 10.01 -28.15 -10.12
CA ASN A 716 8.96 -29.14 -10.32
C ASN A 716 9.47 -30.50 -9.83
N VAL A 717 8.76 -31.14 -8.91
CA VAL A 717 9.17 -32.41 -8.27
C VAL A 717 8.26 -33.57 -8.59
N ALA A 718 7.04 -33.32 -9.06
CA ALA A 718 6.08 -34.34 -9.48
C ALA A 718 4.98 -33.72 -10.38
N ALA A 719 4.35 -34.55 -11.22
CA ALA A 719 3.19 -34.17 -12.03
C ALA A 719 2.17 -35.30 -12.04
N TYR A 720 0.90 -34.96 -11.92
CA TYR A 720 -0.23 -35.89 -11.88
C TYR A 720 -1.28 -35.47 -12.92
N PRO A 721 -1.55 -36.30 -13.96
CA PRO A 721 -2.58 -36.00 -14.95
C PRO A 721 -3.99 -36.13 -14.37
N ILE A 722 -4.92 -35.29 -14.85
CA ILE A 722 -6.36 -35.34 -14.54
C ILE A 722 -7.18 -35.52 -15.80
N GLY A 723 -8.37 -36.12 -15.69
CA GLY A 723 -9.32 -36.27 -16.80
C GLY A 723 -8.89 -37.25 -17.89
N ILE A 724 -7.80 -38.01 -17.72
CA ILE A 724 -7.42 -39.08 -18.62
C ILE A 724 -8.13 -40.35 -18.14
N ASP A 725 -9.20 -40.71 -18.83
CA ASP A 725 -9.83 -42.01 -18.66
C ASP A 725 -8.83 -43.09 -19.12
N ASN A 726 -8.23 -43.82 -18.18
CA ASN A 726 -7.38 -44.98 -18.46
C ASN A 726 -8.24 -46.21 -18.85
N SER A 727 -9.28 -46.02 -19.68
CA SER A 727 -10.10 -47.09 -20.23
C SER A 727 -9.59 -47.58 -21.58
#